data_2b9cc197e3171635097c05621dc167ea
#
_entry.id   2b9cc197e3171635097c05621dc167ea
#
_cell.length_a   1.000
_cell.length_b   1.000
_cell.length_c   1.000
_cell.angle_alpha   90.00
_cell.angle_beta   90.00
_cell.angle_gamma   90.00
#
_symmetry.space_group_name_H-M   'P 1'
#
loop_
_entity.id
_entity.type
_entity.pdbx_description
1 polymer ?
#
loop_
_entity_poly.entity_id
_entity_poly.type
_entity_poly.pdbx_seq_one_letter_code
_entity_poly.pdbx_strand_id
1 'polypeptide(L)'
;MRFAVFATPLLSLCLQVAAPAQELVKLSTDAKQEINRIDEKVYGHFLEHIYHSCNGGLWGELVWNRSFEQNDAGQWAVEDGCVAQASRGTNVRLVFGDPTWTDYEYTLEARKTGGQEGFLILFRVAGEQDFYWVNLGGWGNQRHQIERGRAGEQRWHAVGPARDGAIKKGQWYRIQVRCEGRKISVKLDGEPVIDFVDDQGAVTKGAVGIGTWATQAQFRNLKVVSLDGKTLFEGMPKSQDEPVTAKLWSGYGAGRITLDTDNPLNSRFAQRITGESGETGLSQTGLALHAGTKYEGSFWARGRASEGLVVRLVDGPETLAEAKLEAPADTWKSFDFALTVPRAAERAAIQVGARGQSSVWIDQVSLMPADWAKEGGFRPDLLEAIRGLRPPVIRWPGGCFASAYRWKDGIGPQHKRVVYPIEIWDDRDVNSMGTDEFVAMCRRVNAEPLIVVNIGTPAWRGDDDEAVYQQDVLDWIEYCNGPATSRWGRVRAENGHAEPYNVKYWEIDNETWHMGADVYAEAVCRIAPLMKKADPSIQLAACGSAGYGDDANGLQWNRTIIERCGPLVDFLSIHHYESPDLFAEGPRKYEEFFRKTGDLIKKSHNPQLKIYVSEWNAQSTDWRTGLYAGGLLNAFERCGDVLEIGGPALFLRHVSATDWDNAFVNFDNRSWYPAPNYIVMQLWREHYAPTRVDLQGDASGINAVATKSEDGKRLYLKAVNPGDSARDVEWTLANFPVAEAGMKIVAPDSLKSRNTLGDPRAVGSADGKVDVSGATVKFRLPRWSAAVVELRCR
;
A
#
# COMPACT_ATOMS: atom_id res chain seq x y z
N MET A 1 -8.08 28.55 -83.39
CA MET A 1 -6.69 28.50 -82.80
C MET A 1 -6.56 27.24 -81.99
N ARG A 2 -5.82 26.27 -82.48
CA ARG A 2 -5.55 24.98 -81.81
C ARG A 2 -4.26 25.12 -80.98
N PHE A 3 -4.30 24.86 -79.66
CA PHE A 3 -3.13 24.73 -78.86
C PHE A 3 -2.81 23.24 -78.69
N ALA A 4 -1.60 22.87 -79.05
CA ALA A 4 -1.04 21.55 -78.89
C ALA A 4 -0.48 21.42 -77.48
N VAL A 5 -0.88 20.34 -76.78
CA VAL A 5 -0.31 19.98 -75.43
C VAL A 5 0.78 18.96 -75.69
N PHE A 6 2.02 19.32 -75.35
CA PHE A 6 3.17 18.37 -75.26
C PHE A 6 3.12 17.62 -73.92
N ALA A 7 3.02 16.34 -74.00
CA ALA A 7 3.17 15.45 -72.81
C ALA A 7 4.63 15.02 -72.68
N THR A 8 5.26 15.37 -71.58
CA THR A 8 6.58 14.91 -71.18
C THR A 8 6.40 13.67 -70.31
N PRO A 9 7.11 12.54 -70.50
CA PRO A 9 7.03 11.40 -69.65
C PRO A 9 7.84 11.66 -68.38
N LEU A 10 7.17 11.59 -67.19
CA LEU A 10 7.85 11.50 -65.90
C LEU A 10 8.46 10.10 -65.72
N LEU A 11 9.76 10.04 -65.72
CA LEU A 11 10.55 8.86 -65.23
C LEU A 11 10.36 8.77 -63.72
N SER A 12 9.58 7.77 -63.24
CA SER A 12 9.44 7.45 -61.82
C SER A 12 10.72 6.74 -61.36
N LEU A 13 11.58 7.46 -60.66
CA LEU A 13 12.73 6.87 -60.01
C LEU A 13 12.21 6.20 -58.69
N CYS A 14 12.06 4.87 -58.72
CA CYS A 14 11.88 4.11 -57.47
C CYS A 14 13.18 4.15 -56.68
N LEU A 15 13.26 5.04 -55.72
CA LEU A 15 14.21 4.94 -54.60
C LEU A 15 13.83 3.69 -53.81
N GLN A 16 14.56 2.61 -54.01
CA GLN A 16 14.62 1.50 -53.04
C GLN A 16 15.27 2.08 -51.81
N VAL A 17 14.49 2.41 -50.78
CA VAL A 17 14.99 2.62 -49.43
C VAL A 17 15.57 1.29 -49.00
N ALA A 18 16.88 1.19 -48.98
CA ALA A 18 17.58 0.05 -48.40
C ALA A 18 17.11 -0.08 -46.94
N ALA A 19 16.55 -1.21 -46.57
CA ALA A 19 16.28 -1.54 -45.21
C ALA A 19 17.56 -1.30 -44.39
N PRO A 20 17.51 -0.62 -43.23
CA PRO A 20 18.71 -0.42 -42.43
C PRO A 20 19.35 -1.75 -42.16
N ALA A 21 20.68 -1.82 -42.34
CA ALA A 21 21.47 -3.03 -42.10
C ALA A 21 21.14 -3.51 -40.67
N GLN A 22 20.65 -4.74 -40.55
CA GLN A 22 20.38 -5.37 -39.26
C GLN A 22 21.70 -5.47 -38.49
N GLU A 23 21.79 -4.80 -37.33
CA GLU A 23 22.98 -4.89 -36.48
C GLU A 23 23.03 -6.27 -35.83
N LEU A 24 24.03 -7.04 -36.15
CA LEU A 24 24.32 -8.34 -35.56
C LEU A 24 25.02 -8.12 -34.20
N VAL A 25 24.39 -8.54 -33.13
CA VAL A 25 24.97 -8.58 -31.79
C VAL A 25 25.78 -9.85 -31.62
N LYS A 26 27.08 -9.71 -31.38
CA LYS A 26 27.98 -10.85 -31.15
C LYS A 26 28.37 -10.93 -29.69
N LEU A 27 28.00 -12.03 -29.04
CA LEU A 27 28.29 -12.31 -27.64
C LEU A 27 29.16 -13.57 -27.52
N SER A 28 29.92 -13.65 -26.45
CA SER A 28 30.64 -14.85 -26.08
C SER A 28 30.63 -15.09 -24.58
N THR A 29 30.60 -16.34 -24.17
CA THR A 29 30.62 -16.78 -22.78
C THR A 29 31.58 -17.96 -22.61
N ASP A 30 32.46 -17.88 -21.61
CA ASP A 30 33.14 -19.05 -21.09
C ASP A 30 32.42 -19.54 -19.83
N ALA A 31 31.77 -20.69 -19.90
CA ALA A 31 30.97 -21.23 -18.79
C ALA A 31 31.79 -21.59 -17.53
N LYS A 32 33.14 -21.65 -17.64
CA LYS A 32 34.05 -21.84 -16.49
C LYS A 32 34.43 -20.52 -15.82
N GLN A 33 34.21 -19.38 -16.46
CA GLN A 33 34.58 -18.08 -15.92
C GLN A 33 33.42 -17.51 -15.10
N GLU A 34 33.38 -17.89 -13.83
CA GLU A 34 32.39 -17.42 -12.85
C GLU A 34 32.78 -16.01 -12.35
N ILE A 35 31.81 -15.10 -12.30
CA ILE A 35 32.03 -13.71 -11.96
C ILE A 35 31.55 -13.40 -10.54
N ASN A 36 30.27 -13.73 -10.22
CA ASN A 36 29.70 -13.57 -8.90
C ASN A 36 28.58 -14.57 -8.64
N ARG A 37 28.23 -14.72 -7.35
CA ARG A 37 27.01 -15.43 -6.93
C ARG A 37 25.83 -14.46 -6.96
N ILE A 38 24.66 -15.00 -7.21
CA ILE A 38 23.38 -14.31 -7.22
C ILE A 38 22.53 -14.99 -6.15
N ASP A 39 22.06 -14.23 -5.18
CA ASP A 39 21.08 -14.73 -4.22
C ASP A 39 19.68 -14.70 -4.84
N GLU A 40 18.87 -15.74 -4.61
CA GLU A 40 17.52 -15.79 -5.15
C GLU A 40 16.60 -14.68 -4.59
N LYS A 41 16.94 -14.10 -3.45
CA LYS A 41 16.19 -13.00 -2.83
C LYS A 41 16.16 -11.71 -3.68
N VAL A 42 16.95 -11.61 -4.75
CA VAL A 42 16.78 -10.52 -5.75
C VAL A 42 15.40 -10.56 -6.41
N TYR A 43 14.68 -11.69 -6.31
CA TYR A 43 13.30 -11.91 -6.76
C TYR A 43 12.28 -11.85 -5.61
N GLY A 44 12.60 -11.19 -4.50
CA GLY A 44 11.67 -10.91 -3.42
C GLY A 44 10.53 -10.00 -3.85
N HIS A 45 9.56 -9.82 -2.96
CA HIS A 45 8.39 -8.98 -3.18
C HIS A 45 8.07 -8.13 -1.96
N PHE A 46 7.16 -7.17 -2.16
CA PHE A 46 6.75 -6.20 -1.16
C PHE A 46 5.23 -6.12 -1.07
N LEU A 47 4.66 -6.50 0.06
CA LEU A 47 3.24 -6.43 0.36
C LEU A 47 2.98 -5.30 1.35
N GLU A 48 2.08 -4.40 1.02
CA GLU A 48 1.67 -3.27 1.85
C GLU A 48 0.16 -3.28 2.07
N HIS A 49 -0.31 -2.72 3.19
CA HIS A 49 -1.70 -2.33 3.38
C HIS A 49 -2.02 -1.10 2.53
N ILE A 50 -2.19 -1.31 1.24
CA ILE A 50 -2.40 -0.27 0.24
C ILE A 50 -3.41 -0.76 -0.80
N TYR A 51 -4.38 0.09 -1.17
CA TYR A 51 -5.35 -0.14 -2.25
C TYR A 51 -6.02 -1.52 -2.19
N HIS A 52 -6.42 -1.91 -0.97
CA HIS A 52 -7.08 -3.18 -0.67
C HIS A 52 -6.27 -4.43 -1.06
N SER A 53 -4.95 -4.31 -1.11
CA SER A 53 -4.07 -5.45 -1.40
C SER A 53 -4.16 -6.56 -0.36
N CYS A 54 -4.25 -6.19 0.91
CA CYS A 54 -4.41 -7.10 2.03
C CYS A 54 -5.89 -7.31 2.36
N ASN A 55 -6.55 -6.34 2.95
CA ASN A 55 -7.97 -6.44 3.31
C ASN A 55 -8.87 -6.11 2.13
N GLY A 56 -9.86 -6.96 1.86
CA GLY A 56 -10.68 -6.90 0.64
C GLY A 56 -9.96 -7.40 -0.61
N GLY A 57 -8.71 -7.88 -0.45
CA GLY A 57 -7.88 -8.49 -1.47
C GLY A 57 -7.39 -9.86 -1.04
N LEU A 58 -6.11 -9.97 -0.69
CA LEU A 58 -5.47 -11.24 -0.32
C LEU A 58 -6.16 -11.91 0.89
N TRP A 59 -6.49 -11.14 1.93
CA TRP A 59 -7.36 -11.59 3.01
C TRP A 59 -8.81 -11.65 2.52
N GLY A 60 -9.41 -12.82 2.58
CA GLY A 60 -10.63 -13.19 1.89
C GLY A 60 -11.93 -12.69 2.51
N GLU A 61 -11.90 -11.72 3.39
CA GLU A 61 -13.09 -11.10 3.97
C GLU A 61 -13.86 -10.31 2.90
N LEU A 62 -15.13 -10.67 2.69
CA LEU A 62 -15.98 -10.02 1.70
C LEU A 62 -16.71 -8.80 2.25
N VAL A 63 -16.89 -8.71 3.58
CA VAL A 63 -17.57 -7.61 4.24
C VAL A 63 -16.57 -6.51 4.60
N TRP A 64 -16.84 -5.33 4.12
CA TRP A 64 -16.03 -4.16 4.37
C TRP A 64 -16.61 -3.35 5.53
N ASN A 65 -15.72 -2.66 6.28
CA ASN A 65 -16.13 -1.89 7.46
C ASN A 65 -16.97 -2.73 8.44
N ARG A 66 -16.44 -3.90 8.77
CA ARG A 66 -17.06 -4.96 9.59
C ARG A 66 -17.47 -4.48 10.99
N SER A 67 -16.68 -3.57 11.56
CA SER A 67 -16.80 -3.03 12.91
C SER A 67 -17.42 -1.64 12.94
N PHE A 68 -17.90 -1.13 11.78
CA PHE A 68 -18.59 0.15 11.66
C PHE A 68 -17.77 1.39 12.04
N GLU A 69 -16.45 1.27 12.18
CA GLU A 69 -15.56 2.33 12.62
C GLU A 69 -15.36 3.42 11.55
N GLN A 70 -15.55 3.11 10.25
CA GLN A 70 -15.65 4.11 9.21
C GLN A 70 -17.07 4.64 9.11
N ASN A 71 -17.26 5.87 9.52
CA ASN A 71 -18.56 6.53 9.49
C ASN A 71 -18.39 8.06 9.44
N ASP A 72 -19.48 8.77 9.17
CA ASP A 72 -19.47 10.23 9.09
C ASP A 72 -19.46 10.91 10.49
N ALA A 73 -19.66 10.15 11.57
CA ALA A 73 -19.43 10.65 12.92
C ALA A 73 -17.94 10.88 13.23
N GLY A 74 -17.03 10.35 12.40
CA GLY A 74 -15.61 10.72 12.41
C GLY A 74 -14.86 10.42 13.70
N GLN A 75 -15.23 9.40 14.45
CA GLN A 75 -14.62 9.09 15.76
C GLN A 75 -14.87 10.20 16.84
N TRP A 76 -15.94 10.97 16.69
CA TRP A 76 -16.31 12.02 17.62
C TRP A 76 -17.21 11.51 18.77
N ALA A 77 -16.96 11.96 19.99
CA ALA A 77 -17.82 11.72 21.14
C ALA A 77 -17.92 12.97 21.99
N VAL A 78 -18.97 13.07 22.79
CA VAL A 78 -19.08 14.07 23.86
C VAL A 78 -18.68 13.40 25.17
N GLU A 79 -17.57 13.84 25.75
CA GLU A 79 -16.97 13.32 26.99
C GLU A 79 -16.58 14.48 27.89
N ASP A 80 -16.99 14.44 29.16
CA ASP A 80 -16.63 15.46 30.18
C ASP A 80 -16.89 16.91 29.74
N GLY A 81 -17.99 17.16 29.03
CA GLY A 81 -18.31 18.49 28.51
C GLY A 81 -17.47 18.98 27.35
N CYS A 82 -16.74 18.10 26.71
CA CYS A 82 -15.93 18.35 25.53
C CYS A 82 -16.38 17.48 24.34
N VAL A 83 -16.20 17.96 23.13
CA VAL A 83 -16.23 17.13 21.92
C VAL A 83 -14.84 16.51 21.76
N ALA A 84 -14.75 15.21 21.90
CA ALA A 84 -13.49 14.48 21.81
C ALA A 84 -13.36 13.76 20.47
N GLN A 85 -12.18 13.83 19.87
CA GLN A 85 -11.74 13.05 18.72
C GLN A 85 -10.60 12.12 19.16
N ALA A 86 -10.81 10.83 19.07
CA ALA A 86 -9.92 9.82 19.64
C ALA A 86 -9.06 9.08 18.60
N SER A 87 -9.36 9.18 17.29
CA SER A 87 -8.57 8.51 16.25
C SER A 87 -7.32 9.30 15.85
N ARG A 88 -6.38 8.62 15.21
CA ARG A 88 -5.23 9.23 14.54
C ARG A 88 -5.43 9.31 13.03
N GLY A 89 -6.67 9.24 12.57
CA GLY A 89 -7.02 9.44 11.16
C GLY A 89 -6.59 10.82 10.67
N THR A 90 -6.30 10.91 9.38
CA THR A 90 -6.04 12.19 8.71
C THR A 90 -7.36 12.82 8.25
N ASN A 91 -7.41 14.14 8.19
CA ASN A 91 -8.58 14.87 7.69
C ASN A 91 -9.91 14.52 8.40
N VAL A 92 -9.86 14.26 9.71
CA VAL A 92 -11.06 13.98 10.51
C VAL A 92 -11.78 15.28 10.83
N ARG A 93 -13.00 15.45 10.34
CA ARG A 93 -13.75 16.72 10.43
C ARG A 93 -15.14 16.53 11.03
N LEU A 94 -15.59 17.49 11.82
CA LEU A 94 -16.97 17.65 12.28
C LEU A 94 -17.43 19.06 11.91
N VAL A 95 -18.34 19.17 10.96
CA VAL A 95 -18.90 20.42 10.46
C VAL A 95 -20.28 20.66 11.10
N PHE A 96 -20.56 21.88 11.50
CA PHE A 96 -21.85 22.29 12.10
C PHE A 96 -22.16 23.74 11.77
N GLY A 97 -23.42 24.14 12.00
CA GLY A 97 -23.90 25.47 11.69
C GLY A 97 -24.55 25.57 10.32
N ASP A 98 -24.73 26.81 9.82
CA ASP A 98 -25.45 27.08 8.59
C ASP A 98 -24.49 27.51 7.48
N PRO A 99 -24.51 26.87 6.30
CA PRO A 99 -23.63 27.21 5.19
C PRO A 99 -23.87 28.57 4.55
N THR A 100 -24.90 29.32 5.02
CA THR A 100 -25.18 30.66 4.55
C THR A 100 -24.52 31.78 5.37
N TRP A 101 -23.87 31.46 6.50
CA TRP A 101 -23.21 32.46 7.32
C TRP A 101 -22.06 33.15 6.55
N THR A 102 -21.97 34.47 6.67
CA THR A 102 -21.01 35.29 5.95
C THR A 102 -19.90 35.81 6.84
N ASP A 103 -20.19 36.90 7.58
CA ASP A 103 -19.24 37.62 8.42
C ASP A 103 -19.48 37.32 9.88
N TYR A 104 -18.52 36.68 10.52
CA TYR A 104 -18.63 36.18 11.89
C TYR A 104 -17.30 36.09 12.60
N GLU A 105 -17.41 35.94 13.90
CA GLU A 105 -16.32 35.53 14.78
C GLU A 105 -16.62 34.12 15.35
N TYR A 106 -15.71 33.18 15.17
CA TYR A 106 -15.79 31.81 15.69
C TYR A 106 -14.72 31.64 16.78
N THR A 107 -15.17 31.30 18.01
CA THR A 107 -14.30 31.09 19.17
C THR A 107 -14.51 29.70 19.73
N LEU A 108 -13.42 29.08 20.21
CA LEU A 108 -13.45 27.80 20.89
C LEU A 108 -12.17 27.60 21.73
N GLU A 109 -12.20 26.56 22.53
CA GLU A 109 -11.01 26.07 23.19
C GLU A 109 -10.69 24.64 22.71
N ALA A 110 -9.40 24.35 22.46
CA ALA A 110 -8.93 23.04 22.00
C ALA A 110 -7.73 22.55 22.82
N ARG A 111 -7.66 21.24 23.04
CA ARG A 111 -6.52 20.57 23.73
C ARG A 111 -6.11 19.34 22.96
N LYS A 112 -4.84 19.27 22.58
CA LYS A 112 -4.25 18.05 22.02
C LYS A 112 -4.07 16.99 23.12
N THR A 113 -4.55 15.78 22.88
CA THR A 113 -4.42 14.65 23.80
C THR A 113 -3.39 13.62 23.33
N GLY A 114 -3.03 13.61 22.04
CA GLY A 114 -2.02 12.75 21.43
C GLY A 114 -1.88 12.99 19.93
N GLY A 115 -0.96 12.29 19.28
CA GLY A 115 -0.79 12.31 17.83
C GLY A 115 0.21 13.34 17.31
N GLN A 116 0.20 13.54 15.98
CA GLN A 116 1.29 14.22 15.26
C GLN A 116 1.19 15.75 15.24
N GLU A 117 0.02 16.26 14.84
CA GLU A 117 -0.19 17.68 14.55
C GLU A 117 -1.00 18.37 15.66
N GLY A 118 -1.56 19.50 15.38
CA GLY A 118 -2.46 20.20 16.28
C GLY A 118 -3.92 20.12 15.80
N PHE A 119 -4.53 21.27 15.47
CA PHE A 119 -5.95 21.36 15.22
C PHE A 119 -6.25 21.88 13.82
N LEU A 120 -7.30 21.34 13.19
CA LEU A 120 -7.94 21.91 12.02
C LEU A 120 -9.20 22.67 12.49
N ILE A 121 -9.19 23.98 12.38
CA ILE A 121 -10.36 24.81 12.70
C ILE A 121 -10.97 25.24 11.38
N LEU A 122 -12.13 24.66 11.05
CA LEU A 122 -12.81 24.89 9.79
C LEU A 122 -13.72 26.12 9.88
N PHE A 123 -13.76 26.88 8.82
CA PHE A 123 -14.65 28.04 8.67
C PHE A 123 -15.02 28.24 7.20
N ARG A 124 -16.16 28.91 6.98
CA ARG A 124 -16.71 29.10 5.62
C ARG A 124 -16.80 27.80 4.84
N VAL A 125 -17.31 26.75 5.49
CA VAL A 125 -17.55 25.46 4.87
C VAL A 125 -18.85 25.56 4.07
N ALA A 126 -18.71 25.76 2.76
CA ALA A 126 -19.84 25.84 1.83
C ALA A 126 -20.17 24.47 1.20
N GLY A 127 -19.27 23.53 1.28
CA GLY A 127 -19.39 22.16 0.78
C GLY A 127 -18.21 21.28 1.19
N GLU A 128 -18.25 20.03 0.82
CA GLU A 128 -17.20 19.06 1.17
C GLU A 128 -15.81 19.48 0.66
N GLN A 129 -15.74 20.09 -0.51
CA GLN A 129 -14.52 20.59 -1.14
C GLN A 129 -14.37 22.11 -1.09
N ASP A 130 -15.40 22.86 -0.72
CA ASP A 130 -15.37 24.33 -0.64
C ASP A 130 -15.32 24.78 0.80
N PHE A 131 -14.11 25.04 1.31
CA PHE A 131 -13.89 25.40 2.71
C PHE A 131 -12.55 26.10 2.93
N TYR A 132 -12.38 26.67 4.13
CA TYR A 132 -11.10 26.93 4.73
C TYR A 132 -10.95 26.13 6.01
N TRP A 133 -9.71 25.80 6.33
CA TRP A 133 -9.31 25.60 7.72
C TRP A 133 -8.03 26.35 8.05
N VAL A 134 -7.85 26.72 9.29
CA VAL A 134 -6.51 27.01 9.80
C VAL A 134 -5.97 25.75 10.43
N ASN A 135 -4.82 25.30 9.93
CA ASN A 135 -4.04 24.19 10.49
C ASN A 135 -3.09 24.78 11.53
N LEU A 136 -3.44 24.66 12.82
CA LEU A 136 -2.64 25.10 13.96
C LEU A 136 -1.76 23.95 14.42
N GLY A 137 -0.44 24.09 14.28
CA GLY A 137 0.52 23.00 14.49
C GLY A 137 0.47 21.96 13.38
N GLY A 138 0.30 22.38 12.15
CA GLY A 138 0.41 21.52 10.99
C GLY A 138 1.85 21.16 10.60
N TRP A 139 1.99 20.30 9.56
CA TRP A 139 3.27 19.86 9.01
C TRP A 139 4.20 19.27 10.07
N GLY A 140 3.69 18.27 10.79
CA GLY A 140 4.45 17.64 11.85
C GLY A 140 4.61 18.51 13.09
N ASN A 141 3.60 19.33 13.41
CA ASN A 141 3.54 20.24 14.56
C ASN A 141 4.59 21.35 14.54
N GLN A 142 4.85 21.93 13.37
CA GLN A 142 5.91 22.94 13.19
C GLN A 142 5.41 24.34 12.83
N ARG A 143 4.20 24.46 12.23
CA ARG A 143 3.72 25.76 11.75
C ARG A 143 2.20 25.89 11.79
N HIS A 144 1.75 27.15 11.72
CA HIS A 144 0.36 27.55 11.58
C HIS A 144 0.14 28.13 10.18
N GLN A 145 -0.87 27.68 9.45
CA GLN A 145 -1.19 28.20 8.12
C GLN A 145 -2.65 27.92 7.77
N ILE A 146 -3.24 28.78 6.93
CA ILE A 146 -4.55 28.53 6.33
C ILE A 146 -4.38 27.67 5.09
N GLU A 147 -5.26 26.70 4.94
CA GLU A 147 -5.42 25.92 3.72
C GLU A 147 -6.85 26.11 3.21
N ARG A 148 -6.98 26.13 1.88
CA ARG A 148 -8.26 26.29 1.19
C ARG A 148 -8.53 25.08 0.30
N GLY A 149 -9.70 24.47 0.47
CA GLY A 149 -10.30 23.54 -0.50
C GLY A 149 -11.22 24.30 -1.45
N ARG A 150 -11.31 23.83 -2.68
CA ARG A 150 -12.20 24.36 -3.69
C ARG A 150 -12.70 23.29 -4.64
N ALA A 151 -13.98 23.31 -4.94
CA ALA A 151 -14.59 22.39 -5.89
C ALA A 151 -13.93 22.52 -7.28
N GLY A 152 -13.53 21.39 -7.86
CA GLY A 152 -12.81 21.34 -9.14
C GLY A 152 -11.28 21.40 -9.03
N GLU A 153 -10.73 21.63 -7.85
CA GLU A 153 -9.31 21.45 -7.55
C GLU A 153 -9.07 20.05 -6.99
N GLN A 154 -7.93 19.40 -7.32
CA GLN A 154 -7.67 18.02 -6.90
C GLN A 154 -7.45 17.87 -5.39
N ARG A 155 -6.97 18.91 -4.72
CA ARG A 155 -6.72 18.94 -3.26
C ARG A 155 -6.84 20.37 -2.72
N TRP A 156 -7.02 20.49 -1.40
CA TRP A 156 -6.78 21.75 -0.71
C TRP A 156 -5.30 22.10 -0.74
N HIS A 157 -4.99 23.38 -0.68
CA HIS A 157 -3.63 23.89 -0.69
C HIS A 157 -3.47 25.05 0.28
N ALA A 158 -2.25 25.24 0.75
CA ALA A 158 -1.90 26.32 1.65
C ALA A 158 -2.09 27.70 0.98
N VAL A 159 -2.74 28.62 1.66
CA VAL A 159 -2.95 30.00 1.23
C VAL A 159 -2.53 30.98 2.34
N GLY A 160 -2.10 32.17 1.94
CA GLY A 160 -1.67 33.20 2.90
C GLY A 160 -0.33 32.88 3.60
N PRO A 161 0.02 33.69 4.62
CA PRO A 161 1.31 33.55 5.30
C PRO A 161 1.36 32.32 6.20
N ALA A 162 2.50 31.64 6.23
CA ALA A 162 2.83 30.63 7.22
C ALA A 162 3.49 31.30 8.44
N ARG A 163 3.26 30.75 9.63
CA ARG A 163 3.92 31.16 10.87
C ARG A 163 4.41 29.94 11.64
N ASP A 164 5.67 29.93 12.04
CA ASP A 164 6.22 28.88 12.87
C ASP A 164 5.49 28.82 14.22
N GLY A 165 5.20 27.60 14.68
CA GLY A 165 4.52 27.37 15.92
C GLY A 165 4.09 25.92 16.08
N ALA A 166 3.94 25.49 17.35
CA ALA A 166 3.59 24.14 17.73
C ALA A 166 2.47 24.13 18.76
N ILE A 167 1.67 23.07 18.77
CA ILE A 167 0.63 22.79 19.77
C ILE A 167 1.14 21.76 20.77
N LYS A 168 1.23 22.13 22.04
CA LYS A 168 1.70 21.26 23.12
C LYS A 168 0.61 20.32 23.60
N LYS A 169 0.96 19.06 23.83
CA LYS A 169 0.06 18.06 24.40
C LYS A 169 -0.38 18.46 25.82
N GLY A 170 -1.66 18.27 26.11
CA GLY A 170 -2.28 18.52 27.42
C GLY A 170 -2.63 19.98 27.72
N GLN A 171 -2.17 20.95 26.91
CA GLN A 171 -2.46 22.37 27.07
C GLN A 171 -3.76 22.74 26.38
N TRP A 172 -4.63 23.53 27.07
CA TRP A 172 -5.76 24.18 26.44
C TRP A 172 -5.33 25.47 25.75
N TYR A 173 -5.81 25.67 24.53
CA TYR A 173 -5.61 26.84 23.70
C TYR A 173 -6.94 27.50 23.39
N ARG A 174 -7.04 28.83 23.56
CA ARG A 174 -8.19 29.62 23.09
C ARG A 174 -7.94 30.06 21.64
N ILE A 175 -8.83 29.68 20.77
CA ILE A 175 -8.74 29.94 19.33
C ILE A 175 -9.86 30.89 18.93
N GLN A 176 -9.55 31.89 18.12
CA GLN A 176 -10.48 32.84 17.57
C GLN A 176 -10.22 33.00 16.08
N VAL A 177 -11.25 32.80 15.27
CA VAL A 177 -11.21 33.01 13.81
C VAL A 177 -12.27 34.06 13.48
N ARG A 178 -11.83 35.18 12.91
CA ARG A 178 -12.72 36.25 12.46
C ARG A 178 -12.71 36.31 10.94
N CYS A 179 -13.88 36.25 10.35
CA CYS A 179 -14.14 36.36 8.91
C CYS A 179 -14.91 37.65 8.63
N GLU A 180 -14.38 38.53 7.76
CA GLU A 180 -15.00 39.79 7.36
C GLU A 180 -14.76 40.03 5.85
N GLY A 181 -15.78 39.90 5.02
CA GLY A 181 -15.62 39.90 3.57
C GLY A 181 -14.61 38.85 3.12
N ARG A 182 -13.46 39.28 2.54
CA ARG A 182 -12.34 38.40 2.13
C ARG A 182 -11.22 38.30 3.16
N LYS A 183 -11.35 39.07 4.26
CA LYS A 183 -10.34 39.11 5.33
C LYS A 183 -10.59 37.99 6.32
N ILE A 184 -9.52 37.31 6.71
CA ILE A 184 -9.48 36.25 7.71
C ILE A 184 -8.40 36.60 8.72
N SER A 185 -8.78 36.65 10.00
CA SER A 185 -7.84 36.88 11.10
C SER A 185 -7.94 35.77 12.13
N VAL A 186 -6.81 35.20 12.53
CA VAL A 186 -6.72 34.12 13.51
C VAL A 186 -5.89 34.54 14.70
N LYS A 187 -6.42 34.28 15.91
CA LYS A 187 -5.69 34.46 17.17
C LYS A 187 -5.61 33.14 17.93
N LEU A 188 -4.49 32.93 18.60
CA LEU A 188 -4.22 31.83 19.51
C LEU A 188 -3.84 32.40 20.87
N ASP A 189 -4.62 32.06 21.93
CA ASP A 189 -4.46 32.62 23.28
C ASP A 189 -4.49 34.19 23.35
N GLY A 190 -5.21 34.80 22.42
CA GLY A 190 -5.32 36.26 22.29
C GLY A 190 -4.25 36.89 21.37
N GLU A 191 -3.18 36.20 21.07
CA GLU A 191 -2.10 36.69 20.20
C GLU A 191 -2.45 36.48 18.72
N PRO A 192 -2.22 37.49 17.86
CA PRO A 192 -2.43 37.35 16.42
C PRO A 192 -1.46 36.33 15.80
N VAL A 193 -2.00 35.32 15.12
CA VAL A 193 -1.23 34.29 14.43
C VAL A 193 -1.24 34.54 12.93
N ILE A 194 -2.42 34.77 12.34
CA ILE A 194 -2.59 35.01 10.90
C ILE A 194 -3.52 36.19 10.68
N ASP A 195 -3.15 37.08 9.77
CA ASP A 195 -4.02 38.11 9.20
C ASP A 195 -3.83 38.06 7.67
N PHE A 196 -4.89 37.72 6.96
CA PHE A 196 -4.82 37.35 5.54
C PHE A 196 -6.06 37.83 4.78
N VAL A 197 -5.86 38.36 3.58
CA VAL A 197 -6.92 38.69 2.63
C VAL A 197 -6.80 37.77 1.44
N ASP A 198 -7.82 36.97 1.18
CA ASP A 198 -7.84 36.08 0.01
C ASP A 198 -8.37 36.83 -1.22
N ASP A 199 -7.45 37.32 -2.05
CA ASP A 199 -7.76 38.03 -3.29
C ASP A 199 -7.99 37.08 -4.49
N GLN A 200 -7.74 35.78 -4.32
CA GLN A 200 -7.77 34.79 -5.40
C GLN A 200 -8.89 33.76 -5.21
N GLY A 201 -10.14 34.21 -5.34
CA GLY A 201 -11.30 33.33 -5.34
C GLY A 201 -11.76 32.88 -3.97
N ALA A 202 -11.90 33.81 -3.03
CA ALA A 202 -12.35 33.57 -1.68
C ALA A 202 -13.72 32.89 -1.60
N VAL A 203 -13.85 31.91 -0.69
CA VAL A 203 -15.14 31.43 -0.20
C VAL A 203 -15.60 32.42 0.86
N THR A 204 -16.70 33.12 0.64
CA THR A 204 -17.14 34.23 1.50
C THR A 204 -18.30 33.89 2.44
N LYS A 205 -18.82 32.66 2.37
CA LYS A 205 -19.90 32.16 3.23
C LYS A 205 -19.67 30.67 3.56
N GLY A 206 -20.26 30.20 4.63
CA GLY A 206 -20.23 28.78 4.99
C GLY A 206 -20.33 28.55 6.51
N ALA A 207 -20.61 27.31 6.84
CA ALA A 207 -20.63 26.80 8.20
C ALA A 207 -19.22 26.79 8.84
N VAL A 208 -19.14 26.33 10.07
CA VAL A 208 -17.87 26.17 10.81
C VAL A 208 -17.65 24.71 11.15
N GLY A 209 -16.46 24.37 11.66
CA GLY A 209 -16.16 23.02 12.10
C GLY A 209 -14.88 22.93 12.94
N ILE A 210 -14.65 21.74 13.42
CA ILE A 210 -13.44 21.32 14.12
C ILE A 210 -12.89 20.08 13.43
N GLY A 211 -11.59 19.89 13.52
CA GLY A 211 -10.96 18.72 12.91
C GLY A 211 -9.55 18.49 13.43
N THR A 212 -8.99 17.39 12.98
CA THR A 212 -7.62 16.97 13.30
C THR A 212 -6.98 16.28 12.09
N TRP A 213 -5.65 16.30 12.09
CA TRP A 213 -4.83 15.55 11.18
C TRP A 213 -3.89 14.65 11.98
N ALA A 214 -4.05 13.35 11.88
CA ALA A 214 -3.28 12.36 12.64
C ALA A 214 -3.13 12.70 14.14
N THR A 215 -4.16 13.30 14.74
CA THR A 215 -4.10 13.93 16.07
C THR A 215 -5.37 13.64 16.84
N GLN A 216 -5.21 13.30 18.11
CA GLN A 216 -6.30 13.16 19.07
C GLN A 216 -6.48 14.49 19.83
N ALA A 217 -7.72 14.95 19.94
CA ALA A 217 -7.99 16.27 20.53
C ALA A 217 -9.35 16.35 21.23
N GLN A 218 -9.49 17.35 22.09
CA GLN A 218 -10.73 17.73 22.76
C GLN A 218 -11.02 19.20 22.49
N PHE A 219 -12.32 19.50 22.26
CA PHE A 219 -12.81 20.83 21.94
C PHE A 219 -13.97 21.19 22.86
N ARG A 220 -14.03 22.46 23.29
CA ARG A 220 -15.12 22.96 24.15
C ARG A 220 -15.37 24.45 23.93
N ASN A 221 -16.42 25.00 24.53
CA ASN A 221 -16.78 26.42 24.48
C ASN A 221 -16.91 26.97 23.06
N LEU A 222 -17.50 26.15 22.14
CA LEU A 222 -17.69 26.54 20.76
C LEU A 222 -18.78 27.61 20.66
N LYS A 223 -18.44 28.74 20.02
CA LYS A 223 -19.35 29.87 19.86
C LYS A 223 -19.09 30.61 18.55
N VAL A 224 -20.16 30.91 17.83
CA VAL A 224 -20.12 31.71 16.60
C VAL A 224 -21.05 32.92 16.80
N VAL A 225 -20.50 34.11 16.56
CA VAL A 225 -21.23 35.37 16.67
C VAL A 225 -21.05 36.15 15.37
N SER A 226 -22.14 36.60 14.76
CA SER A 226 -22.07 37.49 13.61
C SER A 226 -21.48 38.87 14.00
N LEU A 227 -20.91 39.57 13.04
CA LEU A 227 -20.22 40.85 13.33
C LEU A 227 -21.15 41.96 13.80
N ASP A 228 -22.46 41.82 13.62
CA ASP A 228 -23.51 42.69 14.19
C ASP A 228 -23.94 42.29 15.63
N GLY A 229 -23.30 41.26 16.20
CA GLY A 229 -23.46 40.86 17.61
C GLY A 229 -24.48 39.77 17.86
N LYS A 230 -25.10 39.17 16.85
CA LYS A 230 -26.05 38.06 17.01
C LYS A 230 -25.31 36.73 17.23
N THR A 231 -25.67 36.01 18.29
CA THR A 231 -25.17 34.63 18.48
C THR A 231 -25.80 33.72 17.42
N LEU A 232 -24.96 33.12 16.57
CA LEU A 232 -25.33 32.18 15.50
C LEU A 232 -25.29 30.75 16.00
N PHE A 233 -24.36 30.45 16.87
CA PHE A 233 -24.17 29.12 17.50
C PHE A 233 -23.49 29.27 18.86
N GLU A 234 -23.89 28.47 19.84
CA GLU A 234 -23.22 28.36 21.13
C GLU A 234 -23.50 26.96 21.72
N GLY A 235 -22.45 26.30 22.20
CA GLY A 235 -22.54 25.00 22.89
C GLY A 235 -21.85 23.89 22.14
N MET A 236 -22.34 22.66 22.33
CA MET A 236 -21.81 21.48 21.64
C MET A 236 -22.50 21.30 20.29
N PRO A 237 -21.78 21.01 19.20
CA PRO A 237 -22.41 20.57 17.98
C PRO A 237 -23.22 19.32 18.31
N LYS A 238 -24.48 19.30 17.94
CA LYS A 238 -25.26 18.08 18.01
C LYS A 238 -24.56 17.06 17.11
N SER A 239 -24.22 15.90 17.67
CA SER A 239 -24.04 14.72 16.85
C SER A 239 -25.30 14.63 16.00
N GLN A 240 -25.17 14.44 14.69
CA GLN A 240 -26.29 14.43 13.79
C GLN A 240 -27.34 13.46 14.35
N ASP A 241 -28.52 13.96 14.72
CA ASP A 241 -29.63 13.14 15.22
C ASP A 241 -30.29 12.29 14.12
N GLU A 242 -29.67 12.20 12.97
CA GLU A 242 -30.09 11.40 11.83
C GLU A 242 -29.64 9.94 11.99
N PRO A 243 -30.42 8.99 11.51
CA PRO A 243 -30.02 7.58 11.47
C PRO A 243 -28.76 7.45 10.62
N VAL A 244 -27.61 7.25 11.28
CA VAL A 244 -26.32 7.20 10.62
C VAL A 244 -25.93 5.73 10.53
N THR A 245 -25.89 5.20 9.31
CA THR A 245 -25.23 3.93 9.03
C THR A 245 -23.74 4.16 8.81
N ALA A 246 -22.93 3.20 9.18
CA ALA A 246 -21.52 3.21 8.84
C ALA A 246 -21.32 3.26 7.31
N LYS A 247 -20.21 3.83 6.86
CA LYS A 247 -19.87 3.87 5.42
C LYS A 247 -19.93 2.48 4.81
N LEU A 248 -20.46 2.39 3.59
CA LEU A 248 -20.72 1.17 2.82
C LEU A 248 -21.93 0.34 3.30
N TRP A 249 -22.53 0.69 4.42
CA TRP A 249 -23.75 0.10 4.91
C TRP A 249 -24.96 0.98 4.64
N SER A 250 -26.11 0.35 4.44
CA SER A 250 -27.40 1.03 4.31
C SER A 250 -28.43 0.32 5.19
N GLY A 251 -29.45 1.04 5.61
CA GLY A 251 -30.55 0.46 6.33
C GLY A 251 -31.63 -0.09 5.42
N TYR A 252 -32.36 -1.10 5.88
CA TYR A 252 -33.59 -1.57 5.26
C TYR A 252 -34.68 -1.85 6.30
N GLY A 253 -35.93 -1.91 5.87
CA GLY A 253 -37.09 -2.05 6.74
C GLY A 253 -37.63 -0.73 7.29
N ALA A 254 -38.65 -0.80 8.14
CA ALA A 254 -39.35 0.38 8.65
C ALA A 254 -38.84 0.94 9.98
N GLY A 255 -37.91 0.22 10.63
CA GLY A 255 -37.34 0.65 11.91
C GLY A 255 -36.24 1.69 11.77
N ARG A 256 -35.62 2.02 12.89
CA ARG A 256 -34.53 2.99 12.98
C ARG A 256 -33.18 2.27 13.11
N ILE A 257 -32.15 2.82 12.45
CA ILE A 257 -30.77 2.38 12.52
C ILE A 257 -29.90 3.55 12.95
N THR A 258 -29.03 3.31 13.92
CA THR A 258 -28.13 4.37 14.43
C THR A 258 -26.77 3.77 14.72
N LEU A 259 -25.70 4.58 14.55
CA LEU A 259 -24.42 4.30 15.18
C LEU A 259 -24.55 4.56 16.68
N ASP A 260 -23.95 3.68 17.48
CA ASP A 260 -24.05 3.74 18.94
C ASP A 260 -22.67 3.47 19.55
N THR A 261 -22.33 4.22 20.58
CA THR A 261 -21.10 4.08 21.36
C THR A 261 -21.35 3.44 22.72
N ASP A 262 -22.58 2.99 23.00
CA ASP A 262 -22.95 2.33 24.25
C ASP A 262 -22.44 0.88 24.27
N ASN A 263 -21.34 0.66 24.98
CA ASN A 263 -20.74 -0.65 25.17
C ASN A 263 -20.56 -1.45 23.84
N PRO A 264 -19.78 -0.92 22.85
CA PRO A 264 -19.48 -1.64 21.62
C PRO A 264 -18.71 -2.93 21.92
N LEU A 265 -18.69 -3.88 20.99
CA LEU A 265 -17.93 -5.11 21.16
C LEU A 265 -16.43 -4.84 21.20
N ASN A 266 -15.96 -4.04 20.24
CA ASN A 266 -14.59 -3.56 20.20
C ASN A 266 -14.53 -2.12 19.69
N SER A 267 -13.37 -1.50 19.79
CA SER A 267 -13.13 -0.14 19.32
C SER A 267 -14.19 0.86 19.84
N ARG A 268 -14.96 1.53 18.98
CA ARG A 268 -15.78 2.64 19.43
C ARG A 268 -17.27 2.55 19.08
N PHE A 269 -17.61 1.94 17.94
CA PHE A 269 -18.96 1.95 17.41
C PHE A 269 -19.53 0.55 17.26
N ALA A 270 -20.86 0.46 17.45
CA ALA A 270 -21.68 -0.65 17.00
C ALA A 270 -22.88 -0.09 16.24
N GLN A 271 -23.51 -0.86 15.37
CA GLN A 271 -24.78 -0.46 14.74
C GLN A 271 -25.94 -0.92 15.58
N ARG A 272 -26.82 -0.02 15.97
CA ARG A 272 -28.06 -0.29 16.69
C ARG A 272 -29.25 -0.31 15.74
N ILE A 273 -30.03 -1.36 15.83
CA ILE A 273 -31.28 -1.60 15.09
C ILE A 273 -32.44 -1.57 16.08
N THR A 274 -33.45 -0.72 15.83
CA THR A 274 -34.68 -0.69 16.62
C THR A 274 -35.88 -0.78 15.70
N GLY A 275 -36.84 -1.66 16.04
CA GLY A 275 -38.06 -1.89 15.29
C GLY A 275 -39.22 -2.21 16.19
N GLU A 276 -40.44 -1.76 15.85
CA GLU A 276 -41.68 -2.08 16.59
C GLU A 276 -42.29 -3.39 16.07
N SER A 277 -42.15 -3.69 14.79
CA SER A 277 -42.68 -4.88 14.12
C SER A 277 -41.97 -5.12 12.78
N GLY A 278 -42.17 -6.34 12.20
CA GLY A 278 -41.59 -6.69 10.92
C GLY A 278 -40.09 -6.92 11.00
N GLU A 279 -39.37 -6.54 9.98
CA GLU A 279 -37.94 -6.73 9.91
C GLU A 279 -37.21 -5.40 9.63
N THR A 280 -36.14 -5.16 10.34
CA THR A 280 -35.26 -4.02 10.16
C THR A 280 -33.82 -4.48 10.27
N GLY A 281 -32.94 -3.97 9.39
CA GLY A 281 -31.56 -4.40 9.38
C GLY A 281 -30.63 -3.57 8.52
N LEU A 282 -29.42 -4.05 8.41
CA LEU A 282 -28.31 -3.48 7.67
C LEU A 282 -28.08 -4.27 6.37
N SER A 283 -27.71 -3.57 5.32
CA SER A 283 -27.37 -4.14 4.01
C SER A 283 -26.06 -3.58 3.51
N GLN A 284 -25.17 -4.45 3.02
CA GLN A 284 -23.97 -4.03 2.30
C GLN A 284 -23.96 -4.69 0.92
N THR A 285 -23.85 -3.87 -0.14
CA THR A 285 -23.84 -4.29 -1.54
C THR A 285 -22.43 -4.45 -2.09
N GLY A 286 -22.32 -4.99 -3.32
CA GLY A 286 -21.05 -5.09 -4.04
C GLY A 286 -20.36 -6.45 -3.90
N LEU A 287 -21.05 -7.44 -3.32
CA LEU A 287 -20.51 -8.78 -3.20
C LEU A 287 -20.58 -9.53 -4.55
N ALA A 288 -19.46 -10.14 -4.95
CA ALA A 288 -19.43 -11.10 -6.06
C ALA A 288 -19.61 -12.53 -5.50
N LEU A 289 -20.71 -13.18 -5.85
CA LEU A 289 -21.05 -14.51 -5.38
C LEU A 289 -20.94 -15.53 -6.50
N HIS A 290 -20.41 -16.71 -6.20
CA HIS A 290 -20.22 -17.81 -7.14
C HIS A 290 -21.27 -18.89 -6.97
N ALA A 291 -21.83 -19.38 -8.07
CA ALA A 291 -22.85 -20.44 -8.07
C ALA A 291 -22.38 -21.70 -7.32
N GLY A 292 -23.24 -22.26 -6.50
CA GLY A 292 -22.95 -23.47 -5.73
C GLY A 292 -21.98 -23.30 -4.57
N THR A 293 -21.46 -22.10 -4.34
CA THR A 293 -20.50 -21.82 -3.27
C THR A 293 -21.23 -21.70 -1.94
N LYS A 294 -20.70 -22.40 -0.94
CA LYS A 294 -21.05 -22.23 0.46
C LYS A 294 -20.26 -21.06 1.04
N TYR A 295 -20.94 -20.08 1.59
CA TYR A 295 -20.38 -18.96 2.34
C TYR A 295 -20.58 -19.21 3.82
N GLU A 296 -19.56 -18.98 4.62
CA GLU A 296 -19.60 -19.02 6.07
C GLU A 296 -19.36 -17.61 6.60
N GLY A 297 -20.06 -17.25 7.64
CA GLY A 297 -19.93 -15.94 8.23
C GLY A 297 -20.34 -15.94 9.69
N SER A 298 -20.07 -14.83 10.32
CA SER A 298 -20.45 -14.56 11.70
C SER A 298 -20.72 -13.09 11.91
N PHE A 299 -21.44 -12.77 12.96
CA PHE A 299 -21.50 -11.43 13.50
C PHE A 299 -21.74 -11.50 15.01
N TRP A 300 -21.40 -10.43 15.69
CA TRP A 300 -21.71 -10.34 17.12
C TRP A 300 -22.97 -9.50 17.31
N ALA A 301 -23.84 -9.92 18.23
CA ALA A 301 -25.03 -9.18 18.58
C ALA A 301 -25.31 -9.24 20.07
N ARG A 302 -25.98 -8.18 20.59
CA ARG A 302 -26.58 -8.12 21.90
C ARG A 302 -27.93 -7.37 21.83
N GLY A 303 -28.79 -7.57 22.83
CA GLY A 303 -30.10 -6.92 22.91
C GLY A 303 -31.26 -7.90 22.80
N ARG A 304 -32.35 -7.47 22.18
CA ARG A 304 -33.60 -8.25 22.11
C ARG A 304 -34.23 -8.14 20.73
N ALA A 305 -34.75 -9.27 20.24
CA ALA A 305 -35.54 -9.37 19.03
C ALA A 305 -36.58 -10.45 19.24
N SER A 306 -37.88 -10.09 19.24
CA SER A 306 -38.97 -11.01 19.62
C SER A 306 -39.12 -12.19 18.68
N GLU A 307 -38.69 -12.09 17.42
CA GLU A 307 -38.74 -13.16 16.42
C GLU A 307 -37.33 -13.54 15.90
N GLY A 308 -36.27 -13.24 16.67
CA GLY A 308 -34.88 -13.57 16.35
C GLY A 308 -34.21 -12.70 15.30
N LEU A 309 -33.06 -13.19 14.82
CA LEU A 309 -32.22 -12.52 13.83
C LEU A 309 -32.33 -13.22 12.47
N VAL A 310 -31.91 -12.53 11.42
CA VAL A 310 -31.88 -13.07 10.06
C VAL A 310 -30.67 -12.58 9.31
N VAL A 311 -30.07 -13.47 8.52
CA VAL A 311 -29.02 -13.13 7.54
C VAL A 311 -29.43 -13.60 6.16
N ARG A 312 -29.22 -12.75 5.15
CA ARG A 312 -29.51 -13.08 3.76
C ARG A 312 -28.38 -12.69 2.83
N LEU A 313 -28.26 -13.44 1.75
CA LEU A 313 -27.59 -13.00 0.54
C LEU A 313 -28.66 -12.71 -0.51
N VAL A 314 -28.69 -11.50 -1.02
CA VAL A 314 -29.73 -11.03 -1.95
C VAL A 314 -29.12 -10.47 -3.23
N ASP A 315 -29.83 -10.59 -4.35
CA ASP A 315 -29.48 -9.97 -5.63
C ASP A 315 -30.69 -9.13 -6.10
N GLY A 316 -30.61 -7.82 -5.86
CA GLY A 316 -31.78 -6.97 -5.98
C GLY A 316 -32.93 -7.39 -5.06
N PRO A 317 -34.12 -7.68 -5.59
CA PRO A 317 -35.26 -8.11 -4.78
C PRO A 317 -35.24 -9.62 -4.46
N GLU A 318 -34.37 -10.41 -5.07
CA GLU A 318 -34.33 -11.85 -4.94
C GLU A 318 -33.46 -12.29 -3.74
N THR A 319 -34.00 -13.11 -2.85
CA THR A 319 -33.23 -13.79 -1.81
C THR A 319 -32.58 -15.04 -2.39
N LEU A 320 -31.25 -15.04 -2.46
CA LEU A 320 -30.47 -16.19 -2.93
C LEU A 320 -30.31 -17.25 -1.85
N ALA A 321 -30.13 -16.83 -0.59
CA ALA A 321 -30.00 -17.70 0.56
C ALA A 321 -30.37 -16.96 1.84
N GLU A 322 -30.92 -17.67 2.81
CA GLU A 322 -31.36 -17.14 4.10
C GLU A 322 -31.00 -18.06 5.25
N ALA A 323 -30.57 -17.49 6.37
CA ALA A 323 -30.45 -18.15 7.65
C ALA A 323 -31.25 -17.38 8.71
N LYS A 324 -32.08 -18.09 9.45
CA LYS A 324 -32.80 -17.57 10.64
C LYS A 324 -32.07 -18.02 11.89
N LEU A 325 -31.83 -17.05 12.77
CA LEU A 325 -31.03 -17.24 13.97
C LEU A 325 -31.87 -16.94 15.20
N GLU A 326 -31.46 -17.47 16.34
CA GLU A 326 -32.11 -17.18 17.62
C GLU A 326 -32.05 -15.70 18.03
N ALA A 327 -32.87 -15.32 18.98
CA ALA A 327 -32.83 -13.98 19.56
C ALA A 327 -31.51 -13.77 20.34
N PRO A 328 -30.94 -12.56 20.27
CA PRO A 328 -29.75 -12.23 21.06
C PRO A 328 -30.11 -12.05 22.55
N ALA A 329 -29.11 -12.10 23.40
CA ALA A 329 -29.21 -11.76 24.83
C ALA A 329 -28.67 -10.35 25.09
N ASP A 330 -28.84 -9.87 26.34
CA ASP A 330 -28.36 -8.53 26.72
C ASP A 330 -26.80 -8.41 26.72
N THR A 331 -26.08 -9.52 26.57
CA THR A 331 -24.62 -9.58 26.46
C THR A 331 -24.20 -9.95 25.05
N TRP A 332 -23.04 -9.48 24.62
CA TRP A 332 -22.46 -9.79 23.32
C TRP A 332 -22.26 -11.30 23.14
N LYS A 333 -22.79 -11.84 22.03
CA LYS A 333 -22.66 -13.23 21.62
C LYS A 333 -22.38 -13.31 20.12
N SER A 334 -21.53 -14.24 19.69
CA SER A 334 -21.31 -14.57 18.29
C SER A 334 -22.48 -15.40 17.74
N PHE A 335 -22.87 -15.07 16.51
CA PHE A 335 -23.87 -15.77 15.72
C PHE A 335 -23.22 -16.23 14.42
N ASP A 336 -22.96 -17.53 14.32
CA ASP A 336 -22.39 -18.13 13.13
C ASP A 336 -23.50 -18.56 12.18
N PHE A 337 -23.25 -18.44 10.87
CA PHE A 337 -24.18 -18.85 9.83
C PHE A 337 -23.46 -19.43 8.61
N ALA A 338 -24.20 -20.20 7.82
CA ALA A 338 -23.73 -20.72 6.54
C ALA A 338 -24.83 -20.60 5.50
N LEU A 339 -24.47 -20.09 4.31
CA LEU A 339 -25.39 -19.84 3.21
C LEU A 339 -24.81 -20.42 1.91
N THR A 340 -25.62 -21.19 1.18
CA THR A 340 -25.22 -21.70 -0.14
C THR A 340 -26.05 -21.00 -1.22
N VAL A 341 -25.39 -20.33 -2.16
CA VAL A 341 -26.09 -19.62 -3.23
C VAL A 341 -26.30 -20.48 -4.46
N PRO A 342 -27.52 -20.54 -5.01
CA PRO A 342 -27.85 -21.42 -6.13
C PRO A 342 -27.27 -20.93 -7.48
N ARG A 343 -27.03 -19.64 -7.62
CA ARG A 343 -26.49 -19.01 -8.84
C ARG A 343 -25.47 -17.94 -8.53
N ALA A 344 -24.66 -17.58 -9.53
CA ALA A 344 -23.75 -16.46 -9.42
C ALA A 344 -24.50 -15.12 -9.39
N ALA A 345 -23.95 -14.13 -8.68
CA ALA A 345 -24.44 -12.77 -8.65
C ALA A 345 -23.25 -11.80 -8.57
N GLU A 346 -23.30 -10.74 -9.38
CA GLU A 346 -22.16 -9.84 -9.56
C GLU A 346 -22.12 -8.70 -8.54
N ARG A 347 -23.29 -8.31 -8.04
CA ARG A 347 -23.48 -7.18 -7.15
C ARG A 347 -24.48 -7.51 -6.05
N ALA A 348 -24.36 -8.70 -5.50
CA ALA A 348 -25.18 -9.15 -4.39
C ALA A 348 -24.98 -8.27 -3.15
N ALA A 349 -25.89 -8.41 -2.20
CA ALA A 349 -25.75 -7.81 -0.89
C ALA A 349 -25.86 -8.86 0.21
N ILE A 350 -25.12 -8.63 1.31
CA ILE A 350 -25.42 -9.25 2.60
C ILE A 350 -26.41 -8.36 3.35
N GLN A 351 -27.42 -8.98 3.97
CA GLN A 351 -28.37 -8.34 4.86
C GLN A 351 -28.28 -9.01 6.23
N VAL A 352 -28.17 -8.21 7.30
CA VAL A 352 -28.22 -8.69 8.70
C VAL A 352 -29.30 -7.88 9.42
N GLY A 353 -30.30 -8.54 9.96
CA GLY A 353 -31.46 -7.88 10.53
C GLY A 353 -32.04 -8.54 11.77
N ALA A 354 -32.88 -7.78 12.46
CA ALA A 354 -33.70 -8.19 13.58
C ALA A 354 -35.16 -8.23 13.18
N ARG A 355 -35.91 -9.18 13.72
CA ARG A 355 -37.31 -9.42 13.40
C ARG A 355 -38.23 -9.21 14.62
N GLY A 356 -39.42 -8.72 14.33
CA GLY A 356 -40.41 -8.36 15.34
C GLY A 356 -40.03 -7.12 16.13
N GLN A 357 -40.53 -6.99 17.35
CA GLN A 357 -40.10 -5.90 18.25
C GLN A 357 -38.64 -6.11 18.63
N SER A 358 -37.80 -5.12 18.33
CA SER A 358 -36.36 -5.27 18.43
C SER A 358 -35.63 -4.02 18.94
N SER A 359 -34.55 -4.26 19.69
CA SER A 359 -33.50 -3.30 20.03
C SER A 359 -32.20 -4.11 20.13
N VAL A 360 -31.45 -4.13 19.03
CA VAL A 360 -30.27 -5.01 18.83
C VAL A 360 -29.09 -4.16 18.43
N TRP A 361 -27.95 -4.42 19.04
CA TRP A 361 -26.64 -3.93 18.62
C TRP A 361 -25.93 -5.02 17.82
N ILE A 362 -25.33 -4.67 16.70
CA ILE A 362 -24.58 -5.57 15.81
C ILE A 362 -23.16 -5.01 15.65
N ASP A 363 -22.19 -5.91 15.64
CA ASP A 363 -20.78 -5.60 15.44
C ASP A 363 -20.05 -6.77 14.75
N GLN A 364 -18.87 -6.53 14.17
CA GLN A 364 -17.97 -7.52 13.60
C GLN A 364 -18.64 -8.50 12.61
N VAL A 365 -19.31 -7.95 11.60
CA VAL A 365 -19.91 -8.76 10.54
C VAL A 365 -18.83 -9.33 9.62
N SER A 366 -18.87 -10.63 9.35
CA SER A 366 -17.91 -11.35 8.52
C SER A 366 -18.63 -12.29 7.55
N LEU A 367 -18.08 -12.41 6.35
CA LEU A 367 -18.54 -13.35 5.32
C LEU A 367 -17.37 -13.76 4.44
N MET A 368 -17.14 -15.06 4.27
CA MET A 368 -16.18 -15.55 3.27
C MET A 368 -16.61 -16.91 2.70
N PRO A 369 -16.14 -17.27 1.49
CA PRO A 369 -16.32 -18.63 0.97
C PRO A 369 -15.72 -19.68 1.89
N ALA A 370 -16.44 -20.74 2.18
CA ALA A 370 -15.99 -21.81 3.07
C ALA A 370 -14.67 -22.48 2.61
N ASP A 371 -14.41 -22.49 1.31
CA ASP A 371 -13.16 -23.04 0.76
C ASP A 371 -11.95 -22.16 1.06
N TRP A 372 -12.13 -20.85 1.23
CA TRP A 372 -11.02 -19.93 1.57
C TRP A 372 -10.51 -20.16 2.99
N ALA A 373 -11.37 -20.63 3.89
CA ALA A 373 -10.96 -21.05 5.24
C ALA A 373 -9.90 -22.15 5.20
N LYS A 374 -9.94 -23.08 4.21
CA LYS A 374 -8.92 -24.12 4.00
C LYS A 374 -7.56 -23.53 3.62
N GLU A 375 -7.56 -22.40 2.92
CA GLU A 375 -6.37 -21.61 2.61
C GLU A 375 -5.99 -20.63 3.75
N GLY A 376 -6.60 -20.79 4.94
CA GLY A 376 -6.32 -19.94 6.10
C GLY A 376 -6.94 -18.54 6.03
N GLY A 377 -8.03 -18.39 5.26
CA GLY A 377 -8.74 -17.13 5.07
C GLY A 377 -8.25 -16.31 3.87
N PHE A 378 -7.33 -16.83 3.07
CA PHE A 378 -6.82 -16.14 1.89
C PHE A 378 -7.58 -16.50 0.62
N ARG A 379 -7.66 -15.57 -0.32
CA ARG A 379 -8.17 -15.79 -1.68
C ARG A 379 -7.26 -16.75 -2.45
N PRO A 380 -7.78 -17.94 -2.88
CA PRO A 380 -6.94 -18.94 -3.54
C PRO A 380 -6.33 -18.47 -4.85
N ASP A 381 -7.06 -17.67 -5.64
CA ASP A 381 -6.61 -17.13 -6.92
C ASP A 381 -5.43 -16.15 -6.75
N LEU A 382 -5.46 -15.30 -5.71
CA LEU A 382 -4.37 -14.38 -5.41
C LEU A 382 -3.17 -15.09 -4.79
N LEU A 383 -3.38 -16.12 -3.94
CA LEU A 383 -2.29 -16.97 -3.48
C LEU A 383 -1.59 -17.67 -4.65
N GLU A 384 -2.36 -18.14 -5.64
CA GLU A 384 -1.78 -18.76 -6.84
C GLU A 384 -1.00 -17.76 -7.68
N ALA A 385 -1.50 -16.53 -7.81
CA ALA A 385 -0.76 -15.44 -8.45
C ALA A 385 0.59 -15.19 -7.76
N ILE A 386 0.62 -15.19 -6.43
CA ILE A 386 1.86 -15.05 -5.65
C ILE A 386 2.77 -16.27 -5.84
N ARG A 387 2.23 -17.49 -5.76
CA ARG A 387 2.98 -18.73 -5.99
C ARG A 387 3.61 -18.78 -7.38
N GLY A 388 2.95 -18.23 -8.39
CA GLY A 388 3.47 -18.13 -9.75
C GLY A 388 4.78 -17.34 -9.86
N LEU A 389 5.02 -16.39 -8.96
CA LEU A 389 6.25 -15.62 -8.86
C LEU A 389 7.34 -16.31 -8.02
N ARG A 390 6.99 -17.33 -7.23
CA ARG A 390 7.93 -18.06 -6.32
C ARG A 390 8.80 -17.11 -5.49
N PRO A 391 8.19 -16.13 -4.76
CA PRO A 391 8.95 -15.14 -4.02
C PRO A 391 9.77 -15.79 -2.92
N PRO A 392 11.09 -15.60 -2.84
CA PRO A 392 11.92 -16.14 -1.76
C PRO A 392 11.76 -15.36 -0.45
N VAL A 393 11.37 -14.10 -0.52
CA VAL A 393 11.13 -13.22 0.62
C VAL A 393 10.01 -12.24 0.30
N ILE A 394 9.17 -11.91 1.27
CA ILE A 394 8.12 -10.88 1.15
C ILE A 394 8.27 -9.89 2.30
N ARG A 395 8.34 -8.60 1.97
CA ARG A 395 8.39 -7.46 2.89
C ARG A 395 6.96 -7.03 3.27
N TRP A 396 6.71 -6.70 4.55
CA TRP A 396 5.42 -6.27 5.10
C TRP A 396 5.64 -5.53 6.45
N PRO A 397 4.75 -4.68 6.98
CA PRO A 397 3.37 -4.37 6.56
C PRO A 397 3.27 -3.30 5.48
N GLY A 398 4.38 -2.77 5.04
CA GLY A 398 4.35 -1.74 4.05
C GLY A 398 5.64 -1.02 3.85
N GLY A 399 5.50 0.00 3.03
CA GLY A 399 6.26 1.20 2.89
C GLY A 399 5.84 2.22 3.96
N CYS A 400 5.26 3.36 3.54
CA CYS A 400 4.83 4.42 4.47
C CYS A 400 3.84 3.95 5.53
N PHE A 401 3.03 2.93 5.23
CA PHE A 401 2.12 2.33 6.21
C PHE A 401 2.85 1.78 7.44
N ALA A 402 4.05 1.23 7.30
CA ALA A 402 4.82 0.66 8.40
C ALA A 402 5.10 1.68 9.51
N SER A 403 5.40 2.94 9.15
CA SER A 403 5.67 4.01 10.14
C SER A 403 4.46 4.41 10.99
N ALA A 404 3.24 4.00 10.59
CA ALA A 404 2.00 4.23 11.35
C ALA A 404 1.47 2.96 12.03
N TYR A 405 1.97 1.79 11.66
CA TYR A 405 1.41 0.50 12.08
C TYR A 405 1.73 0.15 13.54
N ARG A 406 0.69 -0.28 14.26
CA ARG A 406 0.75 -0.77 15.64
C ARG A 406 0.41 -2.26 15.66
N TRP A 407 1.43 -3.11 15.55
CA TRP A 407 1.27 -4.55 15.37
C TRP A 407 0.45 -5.26 16.47
N LYS A 408 0.47 -4.72 17.70
CA LYS A 408 -0.30 -5.27 18.84
C LYS A 408 -1.81 -5.19 18.60
N ASP A 409 -2.27 -4.26 17.79
CA ASP A 409 -3.68 -4.11 17.45
C ASP A 409 -4.14 -5.17 16.44
N GLY A 410 -3.20 -5.80 15.71
CA GLY A 410 -3.46 -6.78 14.65
C GLY A 410 -3.20 -8.24 15.03
N ILE A 411 -3.13 -8.58 16.33
CA ILE A 411 -2.94 -9.97 16.77
C ILE A 411 -4.11 -10.48 17.62
N GLY A 412 -4.21 -11.79 17.79
CA GLY A 412 -5.26 -12.44 18.56
C GLY A 412 -6.60 -12.60 17.82
N PRO A 413 -7.68 -12.94 18.54
CA PRO A 413 -9.00 -13.16 17.93
C PRO A 413 -9.52 -11.92 17.20
N GLN A 414 -10.02 -12.06 15.98
CA GLN A 414 -10.50 -10.99 15.12
C GLN A 414 -11.43 -9.98 15.83
N HIS A 415 -12.38 -10.47 16.61
CA HIS A 415 -13.36 -9.65 17.32
C HIS A 415 -12.78 -8.85 18.50
N LYS A 416 -11.52 -9.07 18.87
CA LYS A 416 -10.82 -8.34 19.93
C LYS A 416 -9.78 -7.36 19.38
N ARG A 417 -9.49 -7.40 18.07
CA ARG A 417 -8.52 -6.53 17.45
C ARG A 417 -9.05 -5.11 17.39
N VAL A 418 -8.20 -4.16 17.70
CA VAL A 418 -8.58 -2.74 17.60
C VAL A 418 -8.78 -2.39 16.14
N VAL A 419 -9.95 -1.83 15.81
CA VAL A 419 -10.27 -1.33 14.47
C VAL A 419 -10.39 0.18 14.55
N TYR A 420 -9.69 0.88 13.69
CA TYR A 420 -9.82 2.32 13.49
C TYR A 420 -9.58 2.64 12.02
N PRO A 421 -10.20 3.69 11.48
CA PRO A 421 -9.97 4.10 10.11
C PRO A 421 -8.49 4.49 9.95
N ILE A 422 -7.82 3.85 9.00
CA ILE A 422 -6.53 4.30 8.50
C ILE A 422 -6.77 4.85 7.12
N GLU A 423 -6.50 6.14 6.94
CA GLU A 423 -6.78 6.84 5.68
C GLU A 423 -5.57 6.89 4.74
N ILE A 424 -4.41 6.42 5.20
CA ILE A 424 -3.25 6.28 4.34
C ILE A 424 -3.55 5.19 3.30
N TRP A 425 -3.34 5.50 2.05
CA TRP A 425 -3.56 4.62 0.91
C TRP A 425 -5.00 4.10 0.74
N ASP A 426 -6.00 4.79 1.29
CA ASP A 426 -7.43 4.41 1.20
C ASP A 426 -7.71 2.96 1.67
N ASP A 427 -6.95 2.47 2.63
CA ASP A 427 -7.15 1.13 3.19
C ASP A 427 -8.02 1.16 4.46
N ARG A 428 -8.63 0.01 4.80
CA ARG A 428 -9.64 -0.12 5.86
C ARG A 428 -9.45 -1.41 6.61
N ASP A 429 -9.75 -1.39 7.91
CA ASP A 429 -9.69 -2.59 8.78
C ASP A 429 -8.38 -3.38 8.62
N VAL A 430 -7.25 -2.67 8.59
CA VAL A 430 -5.92 -3.26 8.36
C VAL A 430 -5.54 -4.33 9.38
N ASN A 431 -6.19 -4.33 10.54
CA ASN A 431 -5.90 -5.26 11.63
C ASN A 431 -6.54 -6.65 11.42
N SER A 432 -7.41 -6.83 10.42
CA SER A 432 -7.90 -8.16 10.03
C SER A 432 -6.78 -9.05 9.44
N MET A 433 -5.74 -8.47 8.85
CA MET A 433 -4.53 -9.17 8.40
C MET A 433 -3.31 -8.64 9.15
N GLY A 434 -2.95 -9.27 10.25
CA GLY A 434 -1.82 -8.90 11.07
C GLY A 434 -0.63 -9.84 10.92
N THR A 435 0.20 -9.88 11.96
CA THR A 435 1.46 -10.66 11.97
C THR A 435 1.22 -12.15 11.71
N ASP A 436 0.22 -12.74 12.36
CA ASP A 436 -0.06 -14.17 12.28
C ASP A 436 -0.49 -14.57 10.87
N GLU A 437 -1.38 -13.80 10.26
CA GLU A 437 -1.83 -14.01 8.90
C GLU A 437 -0.71 -13.79 7.89
N PHE A 438 0.10 -12.74 8.07
CA PHE A 438 1.22 -12.48 7.17
C PHE A 438 2.24 -13.62 7.16
N VAL A 439 2.66 -14.08 8.34
CA VAL A 439 3.60 -15.22 8.43
C VAL A 439 2.97 -16.49 7.86
N ALA A 440 1.70 -16.75 8.15
CA ALA A 440 0.98 -17.91 7.61
C ALA A 440 0.91 -17.84 6.07
N MET A 441 0.68 -16.67 5.48
CA MET A 441 0.70 -16.47 4.03
C MET A 441 2.09 -16.74 3.45
N CYS A 442 3.15 -16.18 4.03
CA CYS A 442 4.52 -16.42 3.59
C CYS A 442 4.85 -17.93 3.56
N ARG A 443 4.49 -18.67 4.61
CA ARG A 443 4.73 -20.13 4.67
C ARG A 443 3.95 -20.90 3.61
N ARG A 444 2.71 -20.45 3.25
CA ARG A 444 1.92 -21.07 2.17
C ARG A 444 2.51 -20.89 0.78
N VAL A 445 3.28 -19.85 0.58
CA VAL A 445 3.92 -19.56 -0.72
C VAL A 445 5.43 -19.86 -0.71
N ASN A 446 5.96 -20.47 0.37
CA ASN A 446 7.38 -20.79 0.59
C ASN A 446 8.28 -19.54 0.54
N ALA A 447 7.82 -18.42 1.10
CA ALA A 447 8.60 -17.20 1.23
C ALA A 447 9.05 -16.99 2.68
N GLU A 448 10.20 -16.35 2.87
CA GLU A 448 10.61 -15.83 4.17
C GLU A 448 9.92 -14.49 4.44
N PRO A 449 9.37 -14.28 5.65
CA PRO A 449 8.84 -12.98 6.04
C PRO A 449 9.96 -11.98 6.32
N LEU A 450 9.80 -10.75 5.83
CA LEU A 450 10.60 -9.59 6.19
C LEU A 450 9.65 -8.54 6.78
N ILE A 451 9.90 -8.14 8.03
CA ILE A 451 9.04 -7.21 8.76
C ILE A 451 9.69 -5.82 8.83
N VAL A 452 8.94 -4.78 8.49
CA VAL A 452 9.32 -3.38 8.67
C VAL A 452 8.76 -2.88 9.98
N VAL A 453 9.63 -2.38 10.87
CA VAL A 453 9.23 -1.93 12.20
C VAL A 453 9.04 -0.42 12.26
N ASN A 454 8.04 0.01 13.03
CA ASN A 454 7.80 1.41 13.35
C ASN A 454 8.70 1.83 14.53
N ILE A 455 9.69 2.69 14.28
CA ILE A 455 10.58 3.20 15.35
C ILE A 455 10.09 4.50 15.99
N GLY A 456 8.92 4.97 15.61
CA GLY A 456 8.36 6.23 16.09
C GLY A 456 9.15 7.43 15.56
N THR A 457 9.27 7.55 14.24
CA THR A 457 9.89 8.75 13.65
C THR A 457 9.11 10.00 14.05
N PRO A 458 9.76 11.16 14.21
CA PRO A 458 9.09 12.37 14.73
C PRO A 458 7.83 12.75 13.95
N ALA A 459 7.82 12.55 12.63
CA ALA A 459 6.67 12.84 11.79
C ALA A 459 5.42 12.01 12.13
N TRP A 460 5.60 10.78 12.62
CA TRP A 460 4.50 9.84 12.90
C TRP A 460 4.18 9.69 14.39
N ARG A 461 5.14 9.87 15.28
CA ARG A 461 4.89 9.78 16.72
C ARG A 461 4.32 11.06 17.35
N GLY A 462 4.64 12.22 16.78
CA GLY A 462 4.31 13.51 17.40
C GLY A 462 4.94 13.65 18.79
N ASP A 463 4.13 13.93 19.81
CA ASP A 463 4.55 14.10 21.19
C ASP A 463 4.61 12.80 22.02
N ASP A 464 4.44 11.64 21.38
CA ASP A 464 4.56 10.35 22.08
C ASP A 464 6.03 10.05 22.39
N ASP A 465 6.26 9.30 23.46
CA ASP A 465 7.61 8.90 23.87
C ASP A 465 8.19 7.88 22.89
N GLU A 466 9.39 8.14 22.35
CA GLU A 466 10.14 7.22 21.50
C GLU A 466 10.35 5.84 22.17
N ALA A 467 10.52 5.82 23.48
CA ALA A 467 10.72 4.57 24.23
C ALA A 467 9.55 3.59 24.08
N VAL A 468 8.33 4.07 23.86
CA VAL A 468 7.16 3.22 23.62
C VAL A 468 7.32 2.46 22.30
N TYR A 469 7.78 3.11 21.25
CA TYR A 469 8.02 2.49 19.95
C TYR A 469 9.20 1.53 19.99
N GLN A 470 10.28 1.88 20.68
CA GLN A 470 11.42 0.99 20.87
C GLN A 470 10.98 -0.30 21.59
N GLN A 471 10.17 -0.19 22.65
CA GLN A 471 9.66 -1.36 23.34
C GLN A 471 8.71 -2.18 22.47
N ASP A 472 7.87 -1.54 21.65
CA ASP A 472 6.99 -2.23 20.70
C ASP A 472 7.78 -3.06 19.68
N VAL A 473 8.91 -2.57 19.19
CA VAL A 473 9.81 -3.33 18.30
C VAL A 473 10.37 -4.57 19.00
N LEU A 474 10.87 -4.42 20.23
CA LEU A 474 11.42 -5.55 20.99
C LEU A 474 10.35 -6.58 21.35
N ASP A 475 9.17 -6.12 21.73
CA ASP A 475 8.00 -6.96 21.99
C ASP A 475 7.60 -7.75 20.72
N TRP A 476 7.70 -7.13 19.53
CA TRP A 476 7.36 -7.77 18.25
C TRP A 476 8.36 -8.88 17.89
N ILE A 477 9.65 -8.62 18.09
CA ILE A 477 10.69 -9.66 17.90
C ILE A 477 10.43 -10.83 18.87
N GLU A 478 10.13 -10.57 20.13
CA GLU A 478 9.80 -11.61 21.12
C GLU A 478 8.51 -12.35 20.75
N TYR A 479 7.46 -11.65 20.25
CA TYR A 479 6.25 -12.28 19.74
C TYR A 479 6.55 -13.25 18.61
N CYS A 480 7.36 -12.85 17.64
CA CYS A 480 7.69 -13.69 16.48
C CYS A 480 8.66 -14.83 16.84
N ASN A 481 9.69 -14.56 17.61
CA ASN A 481 10.84 -15.45 17.75
C ASN A 481 11.05 -16.00 19.18
N GLY A 482 10.42 -15.40 20.18
CA GLY A 482 10.55 -15.84 21.57
C GLY A 482 9.88 -17.20 21.83
N PRO A 483 10.38 -17.98 22.81
CA PRO A 483 9.77 -19.23 23.20
C PRO A 483 8.38 -19.00 23.83
N ALA A 484 7.51 -20.00 23.81
CA ALA A 484 6.16 -19.93 24.41
C ALA A 484 6.17 -19.64 25.92
N THR A 485 7.32 -19.72 26.57
CA THR A 485 7.49 -19.39 27.98
C THR A 485 7.80 -17.91 28.22
N SER A 486 8.20 -17.16 27.20
CA SER A 486 8.43 -15.72 27.29
C SER A 486 7.09 -14.95 27.31
N ARG A 487 7.13 -13.66 27.63
CA ARG A 487 5.93 -12.84 27.73
C ARG A 487 5.11 -12.83 26.44
N TRP A 488 5.71 -12.42 25.35
CA TRP A 488 5.03 -12.29 24.05
C TRP A 488 4.94 -13.61 23.28
N GLY A 489 5.91 -14.52 23.47
CA GLY A 489 5.81 -15.88 22.95
C GLY A 489 4.61 -16.66 23.54
N ARG A 490 4.24 -16.38 24.79
CA ARG A 490 3.02 -16.91 25.41
C ARG A 490 1.77 -16.37 24.74
N VAL A 491 1.71 -15.05 24.48
CA VAL A 491 0.59 -14.44 23.78
C VAL A 491 0.43 -15.06 22.39
N ARG A 492 1.53 -15.27 21.65
CA ARG A 492 1.49 -16.00 20.37
C ARG A 492 0.94 -17.42 20.54
N ALA A 493 1.37 -18.16 21.56
CA ALA A 493 0.89 -19.50 21.82
C ALA A 493 -0.60 -19.54 22.17
N GLU A 494 -1.08 -18.57 22.96
CA GLU A 494 -2.51 -18.39 23.29
C GLU A 494 -3.32 -18.03 22.05
N ASN A 495 -2.75 -17.35 21.07
CA ASN A 495 -3.35 -17.09 19.75
C ASN A 495 -3.33 -18.30 18.80
N GLY A 496 -2.88 -19.48 19.28
CA GLY A 496 -2.88 -20.73 18.52
C GLY A 496 -1.54 -21.08 17.84
N HIS A 497 -0.49 -20.31 18.06
CA HIS A 497 0.83 -20.46 17.42
C HIS A 497 1.93 -20.74 18.46
N ALA A 498 2.01 -21.99 18.94
CA ALA A 498 2.94 -22.35 20.01
C ALA A 498 4.43 -22.21 19.61
N GLU A 499 4.76 -22.61 18.37
CA GLU A 499 6.13 -22.56 17.88
C GLU A 499 6.53 -21.15 17.42
N PRO A 500 7.79 -20.72 17.66
CA PRO A 500 8.31 -19.48 17.13
C PRO A 500 8.22 -19.40 15.60
N TYR A 501 7.91 -18.23 15.08
CA TYR A 501 7.86 -17.99 13.63
C TYR A 501 9.25 -17.95 13.00
N ASN A 502 10.28 -17.64 13.78
CA ASN A 502 11.67 -17.51 13.34
C ASN A 502 11.80 -16.49 12.20
N VAL A 503 11.21 -15.31 12.36
CA VAL A 503 11.33 -14.20 11.42
C VAL A 503 12.77 -13.71 11.43
N LYS A 504 13.46 -13.87 10.31
CA LYS A 504 14.87 -13.57 10.18
C LYS A 504 15.16 -12.11 9.80
N TYR A 505 14.34 -11.53 8.95
CA TYR A 505 14.62 -10.23 8.33
C TYR A 505 13.75 -9.13 8.92
N TRP A 506 14.40 -8.02 9.33
CA TRP A 506 13.75 -6.87 9.97
C TRP A 506 14.30 -5.58 9.39
N GLU A 507 13.43 -4.69 8.93
CA GLU A 507 13.79 -3.39 8.40
C GLU A 507 13.42 -2.29 9.39
N ILE A 508 14.33 -1.33 9.60
CA ILE A 508 14.22 -0.28 10.61
C ILE A 508 13.54 0.94 9.97
N ASP A 509 12.20 0.99 10.05
CA ASP A 509 11.32 1.99 9.46
C ASP A 509 11.39 2.08 7.93
N ASN A 510 10.67 3.03 7.34
CA ASN A 510 10.52 3.22 5.90
C ASN A 510 10.68 4.69 5.51
N GLU A 511 11.42 4.99 4.44
CA GLU A 511 11.49 6.31 3.80
C GLU A 511 11.69 7.49 4.77
N THR A 512 12.62 7.34 5.68
CA THR A 512 12.88 8.27 6.77
C THR A 512 13.63 9.55 6.34
N TRP A 513 13.69 9.85 5.05
CA TRP A 513 14.46 10.97 4.46
C TRP A 513 14.07 12.34 5.03
N HIS A 514 12.82 12.51 5.44
CA HIS A 514 12.33 13.72 6.12
C HIS A 514 13.06 14.03 7.44
N MET A 515 13.70 13.02 8.07
CA MET A 515 14.48 13.21 9.30
C MET A 515 15.87 13.80 9.03
N GLY A 516 16.40 13.60 7.82
CA GLY A 516 17.80 13.76 7.52
C GLY A 516 18.67 12.58 7.96
N ALA A 517 19.72 12.28 7.19
CA ALA A 517 20.52 11.07 7.35
C ALA A 517 21.17 10.93 8.73
N ASP A 518 21.64 12.02 9.32
CA ASP A 518 22.29 12.00 10.64
C ASP A 518 21.33 11.64 11.77
N VAL A 519 20.14 12.21 11.78
CA VAL A 519 19.12 11.95 12.81
C VAL A 519 18.61 10.51 12.72
N TYR A 520 18.37 10.04 11.49
CA TYR A 520 17.99 8.65 11.28
C TYR A 520 19.12 7.68 11.68
N ALA A 521 20.38 7.96 11.33
CA ALA A 521 21.51 7.16 11.75
C ALA A 521 21.63 7.06 13.29
N GLU A 522 21.36 8.15 14.02
CA GLU A 522 21.30 8.13 15.48
C GLU A 522 20.20 7.21 16.01
N ALA A 523 19.02 7.24 15.40
CA ALA A 523 17.91 6.34 15.76
C ALA A 523 18.29 4.87 15.52
N VAL A 524 18.89 4.54 14.37
CA VAL A 524 19.40 3.18 14.08
C VAL A 524 20.46 2.75 15.10
N CYS A 525 21.42 3.62 15.43
CA CYS A 525 22.44 3.33 16.45
C CYS A 525 21.87 3.04 17.85
N ARG A 526 20.69 3.61 18.16
CA ARG A 526 20.00 3.31 19.42
C ARG A 526 19.25 1.99 19.37
N ILE A 527 18.50 1.71 18.29
CA ILE A 527 17.58 0.57 18.25
C ILE A 527 18.23 -0.74 17.78
N ALA A 528 19.12 -0.71 16.79
CA ALA A 528 19.70 -1.92 16.21
C ALA A 528 20.43 -2.82 17.22
N PRO A 529 21.26 -2.29 18.16
CA PRO A 529 21.87 -3.12 19.19
C PRO A 529 20.84 -3.77 20.12
N LEU A 530 19.73 -3.10 20.41
CA LEU A 530 18.64 -3.64 21.24
C LEU A 530 17.92 -4.78 20.50
N MET A 531 17.64 -4.62 19.21
CA MET A 531 17.05 -5.67 18.38
C MET A 531 17.96 -6.91 18.30
N LYS A 532 19.26 -6.75 18.04
CA LYS A 532 20.24 -7.84 18.01
C LYS A 532 20.42 -8.49 19.39
N LYS A 533 20.24 -7.75 20.47
CA LYS A 533 20.26 -8.32 21.84
C LYS A 533 18.99 -9.14 22.11
N ALA A 534 17.83 -8.72 21.61
CA ALA A 534 16.58 -9.45 21.74
C ALA A 534 16.62 -10.78 20.98
N ASP A 535 17.19 -10.78 19.78
CA ASP A 535 17.44 -11.99 18.98
C ASP A 535 18.72 -11.81 18.13
N PRO A 536 19.85 -12.45 18.50
CA PRO A 536 21.10 -12.35 17.75
C PRO A 536 21.05 -12.96 16.33
N SER A 537 20.04 -13.77 16.03
CA SER A 537 19.93 -14.47 14.74
C SER A 537 19.31 -13.62 13.63
N ILE A 538 18.65 -12.52 13.96
CA ILE A 538 17.98 -11.67 13.00
C ILE A 538 18.96 -10.86 12.15
N GLN A 539 18.53 -10.54 10.94
CA GLN A 539 19.25 -9.64 10.03
C GLN A 539 18.50 -8.33 9.89
N LEU A 540 19.22 -7.22 9.95
CA LEU A 540 18.67 -5.89 9.98
C LEU A 540 18.92 -5.12 8.68
N ALA A 541 17.90 -4.41 8.20
CA ALA A 541 18.03 -3.46 7.12
C ALA A 541 17.81 -2.04 7.64
N ALA A 542 18.65 -1.09 7.24
CA ALA A 542 18.44 0.33 7.47
C ALA A 542 18.01 1.03 6.17
N CYS A 543 17.16 2.07 6.29
CA CYS A 543 16.76 2.89 5.15
C CYS A 543 17.97 3.51 4.45
N GLY A 544 18.08 3.29 3.16
CA GLY A 544 19.03 3.90 2.25
C GLY A 544 18.38 5.02 1.41
N SER A 545 18.92 5.25 0.23
CA SER A 545 18.58 6.38 -0.63
C SER A 545 17.19 6.33 -1.26
N ALA A 546 16.69 7.54 -1.56
CA ALA A 546 15.50 7.80 -2.38
C ALA A 546 15.88 7.96 -3.86
N GLY A 547 16.32 6.90 -4.51
CA GLY A 547 16.75 6.94 -5.90
C GLY A 547 18.27 6.92 -6.09
N TYR A 548 18.72 7.19 -7.31
CA TYR A 548 20.12 7.05 -7.73
C TYR A 548 20.86 8.36 -7.96
N GLY A 549 20.39 9.46 -7.36
CA GLY A 549 21.09 10.76 -7.39
C GLY A 549 22.32 10.82 -6.50
N ASP A 550 23.18 11.82 -6.72
CA ASP A 550 24.35 12.12 -5.87
C ASP A 550 24.02 13.14 -4.76
N ASP A 551 22.73 13.45 -4.56
CA ASP A 551 22.22 14.45 -3.60
C ASP A 551 22.08 13.91 -2.16
N ALA A 552 21.51 14.76 -1.28
CA ALA A 552 21.35 14.46 0.15
C ALA A 552 20.49 13.23 0.44
N ASN A 553 19.50 12.92 -0.41
CA ASN A 553 18.64 11.74 -0.29
C ASN A 553 19.10 10.57 -1.18
N GLY A 554 20.17 10.77 -1.98
CA GLY A 554 20.79 9.78 -2.84
C GLY A 554 22.08 9.18 -2.24
N LEU A 555 23.19 9.27 -2.98
CA LEU A 555 24.46 8.66 -2.59
C LEU A 555 25.03 9.25 -1.29
N GLN A 556 24.75 10.53 -0.97
CA GLN A 556 25.19 11.13 0.29
C GLN A 556 24.48 10.50 1.49
N TRP A 557 23.18 10.22 1.37
CA TRP A 557 22.44 9.45 2.37
C TRP A 557 23.10 8.09 2.63
N ASN A 558 23.33 7.34 1.57
CA ASN A 558 23.95 6.02 1.66
C ASN A 558 25.32 6.07 2.34
N ARG A 559 26.14 7.08 2.02
CA ARG A 559 27.43 7.29 2.68
C ARG A 559 27.29 7.44 4.18
N THR A 560 26.38 8.32 4.65
CA THR A 560 26.16 8.55 6.07
C THR A 560 25.72 7.28 6.79
N ILE A 561 24.76 6.54 6.21
CA ILE A 561 24.25 5.32 6.82
C ILE A 561 25.29 4.21 6.84
N ILE A 562 26.06 4.03 5.75
CA ILE A 562 27.14 3.03 5.67
C ILE A 562 28.23 3.33 6.71
N GLU A 563 28.64 4.59 6.85
CA GLU A 563 29.70 5.02 7.78
C GLU A 563 29.26 4.88 9.25
N ARG A 564 28.04 5.30 9.60
CA ARG A 564 27.56 5.34 10.98
C ARG A 564 26.87 4.07 11.44
N CYS A 565 26.10 3.41 10.58
CA CYS A 565 25.23 2.29 10.92
C CYS A 565 25.71 0.95 10.31
N GLY A 566 26.58 0.97 9.31
CA GLY A 566 27.04 -0.24 8.61
C GLY A 566 27.46 -1.40 9.50
N PRO A 567 28.20 -1.19 10.63
CA PRO A 567 28.55 -2.27 11.55
C PRO A 567 27.38 -2.88 12.34
N LEU A 568 26.21 -2.23 12.33
CA LEU A 568 25.04 -2.63 13.12
C LEU A 568 23.96 -3.32 12.31
N VAL A 569 24.04 -3.24 10.98
CA VAL A 569 23.01 -3.74 10.06
C VAL A 569 23.61 -4.62 8.98
N ASP A 570 22.79 -5.47 8.37
CA ASP A 570 23.18 -6.44 7.36
C ASP A 570 22.86 -5.92 5.95
N PHE A 571 21.85 -5.03 5.84
CA PHE A 571 21.36 -4.51 4.56
C PHE A 571 21.17 -3.00 4.59
N LEU A 572 21.37 -2.38 3.41
CA LEU A 572 21.01 -1.00 3.11
C LEU A 572 19.82 -1.03 2.14
N SER A 573 18.64 -0.61 2.61
CA SER A 573 17.38 -0.58 1.86
C SER A 573 17.29 0.68 1.00
N ILE A 574 17.19 0.53 -0.33
CA ILE A 574 17.11 1.67 -1.26
C ILE A 574 15.86 1.59 -2.13
N HIS A 575 15.31 2.74 -2.50
CA HIS A 575 14.10 2.87 -3.31
C HIS A 575 14.35 3.62 -4.60
N HIS A 576 13.64 3.24 -5.66
CA HIS A 576 13.57 4.03 -6.89
C HIS A 576 12.39 3.64 -7.77
N TYR A 577 11.63 4.66 -8.17
CA TYR A 577 10.55 4.55 -9.15
C TYR A 577 10.96 5.27 -10.43
N GLU A 578 11.08 4.53 -11.51
CA GLU A 578 11.59 5.04 -12.79
C GLU A 578 10.50 5.72 -13.60
N SER A 579 10.87 6.81 -14.28
CA SER A 579 10.01 7.43 -15.28
C SER A 579 9.74 6.48 -16.45
N PRO A 580 8.49 6.41 -16.96
CA PRO A 580 8.16 5.58 -18.12
C PRO A 580 9.03 5.84 -19.34
N ASP A 581 9.52 7.05 -19.52
CA ASP A 581 10.35 7.42 -20.67
C ASP A 581 11.82 6.94 -20.54
N LEU A 582 12.23 6.57 -19.32
CA LEU A 582 13.56 6.05 -19.05
C LEU A 582 13.61 4.51 -18.93
N PHE A 583 12.55 3.82 -19.34
CA PHE A 583 12.46 2.35 -19.24
C PHE A 583 13.65 1.60 -19.83
N ALA A 584 14.27 2.14 -20.89
CA ALA A 584 15.40 1.52 -21.57
C ALA A 584 16.75 1.83 -20.88
N GLU A 585 16.93 3.05 -20.37
CA GLU A 585 18.19 3.54 -19.81
C GLU A 585 18.26 3.40 -18.29
N GLY A 586 17.13 3.50 -17.61
CA GLY A 586 17.02 3.45 -16.16
C GLY A 586 17.76 2.28 -15.52
N PRO A 587 17.62 1.04 -16.02
CA PRO A 587 18.33 -0.12 -15.47
C PRO A 587 19.85 0.05 -15.46
N ARG A 588 20.45 0.66 -16.50
CA ARG A 588 21.89 0.91 -16.55
C ARG A 588 22.30 1.98 -15.53
N LYS A 589 21.55 3.08 -15.46
CA LYS A 589 21.82 4.15 -14.48
C LYS A 589 21.75 3.63 -13.04
N TYR A 590 20.77 2.76 -12.78
CA TYR A 590 20.60 2.20 -11.45
C TYR A 590 21.71 1.17 -11.14
N GLU A 591 22.16 0.37 -12.12
CA GLU A 591 23.33 -0.49 -11.98
C GLU A 591 24.61 0.29 -11.63
N GLU A 592 24.85 1.42 -12.29
CA GLU A 592 25.97 2.30 -11.99
C GLU A 592 25.89 2.82 -10.53
N PHE A 593 24.68 3.12 -10.05
CA PHE A 593 24.46 3.52 -8.67
C PHE A 593 24.74 2.39 -7.68
N PHE A 594 24.32 1.15 -7.99
CA PHE A 594 24.66 -0.01 -7.16
C PHE A 594 26.17 -0.19 -7.05
N ARG A 595 26.90 -0.01 -8.15
CA ARG A 595 28.38 -0.10 -8.15
C ARG A 595 29.00 0.99 -7.30
N LYS A 596 28.56 2.24 -7.44
CA LYS A 596 29.02 3.36 -6.58
C LYS A 596 28.74 3.09 -5.10
N THR A 597 27.55 2.63 -4.75
CA THR A 597 27.19 2.26 -3.38
C THR A 597 28.01 1.06 -2.89
N GLY A 598 28.20 0.05 -3.72
CA GLY A 598 29.06 -1.10 -3.43
C GLY A 598 30.51 -0.71 -3.16
N ASP A 599 31.05 0.29 -3.86
CA ASP A 599 32.39 0.81 -3.61
C ASP A 599 32.51 1.53 -2.27
N LEU A 600 31.43 2.21 -1.81
CA LEU A 600 31.37 2.77 -0.46
C LEU A 600 31.36 1.66 0.58
N ILE A 601 30.53 0.61 0.37
CA ILE A 601 30.42 -0.54 1.27
C ILE A 601 31.77 -1.23 1.40
N LYS A 602 32.45 -1.55 0.29
CA LYS A 602 33.76 -2.23 0.29
C LYS A 602 34.85 -1.47 1.06
N LYS A 603 34.73 -0.14 1.15
CA LYS A 603 35.67 0.72 1.88
C LYS A 603 35.23 1.02 3.32
N SER A 604 34.04 0.58 3.73
CA SER A 604 33.48 0.83 5.06
C SER A 604 33.99 -0.15 6.12
N HIS A 605 33.56 0.07 7.35
CA HIS A 605 33.83 -0.85 8.48
C HIS A 605 33.07 -2.18 8.40
N ASN A 606 32.06 -2.28 7.50
CA ASN A 606 31.35 -3.53 7.21
C ASN A 606 31.31 -3.80 5.71
N PRO A 607 32.38 -4.37 5.11
CA PRO A 607 32.42 -4.71 3.69
C PRO A 607 31.48 -5.87 3.31
N GLN A 608 30.80 -6.50 4.28
CA GLN A 608 29.82 -7.56 4.05
C GLN A 608 28.39 -7.02 3.93
N LEU A 609 28.16 -5.74 4.23
CA LEU A 609 26.86 -5.08 4.06
C LEU A 609 26.38 -5.27 2.62
N LYS A 610 25.09 -5.57 2.44
CA LYS A 610 24.49 -5.80 1.12
C LYS A 610 23.44 -4.73 0.80
N ILE A 611 23.25 -4.47 -0.46
CA ILE A 611 22.17 -3.65 -0.97
C ILE A 611 20.88 -4.49 -0.98
N TYR A 612 19.82 -3.90 -0.50
CA TYR A 612 18.44 -4.34 -0.62
C TYR A 612 17.65 -3.28 -1.38
N VAL A 613 17.17 -3.59 -2.58
CA VAL A 613 16.28 -2.69 -3.33
C VAL A 613 14.85 -3.00 -2.90
N SER A 614 14.42 -2.36 -1.81
CA SER A 614 13.17 -2.68 -1.12
C SER A 614 11.93 -2.16 -1.83
N GLU A 615 12.08 -1.14 -2.68
CA GLU A 615 11.02 -0.68 -3.56
C GLU A 615 11.58 -0.26 -4.93
N TRP A 616 11.01 -0.85 -5.98
CA TRP A 616 11.34 -0.47 -7.34
C TRP A 616 10.18 -0.77 -8.30
N ASN A 617 9.97 0.08 -9.28
CA ASN A 617 9.13 -0.17 -10.45
C ASN A 617 9.32 0.95 -11.48
N ALA A 618 8.81 0.76 -12.72
CA ALA A 618 8.55 1.88 -13.62
C ALA A 618 7.11 2.39 -13.40
N GLN A 619 6.94 3.69 -13.45
CA GLN A 619 5.62 4.32 -13.30
C GLN A 619 4.79 4.19 -14.59
N SER A 620 4.53 2.95 -14.98
CA SER A 620 3.80 2.58 -16.19
C SER A 620 2.99 1.30 -15.99
N THR A 621 1.86 1.18 -16.68
CA THR A 621 1.00 -0.02 -16.72
C THR A 621 1.14 -0.80 -18.03
N ASP A 622 1.88 -0.26 -18.99
CA ASP A 622 2.07 -0.84 -20.31
C ASP A 622 3.39 -1.62 -20.42
N TRP A 623 3.73 -2.11 -21.61
CA TRP A 623 4.89 -2.97 -21.83
C TRP A 623 6.23 -2.35 -21.43
N ARG A 624 6.32 -1.01 -21.31
CA ARG A 624 7.53 -0.36 -20.81
C ARG A 624 7.94 -0.83 -19.43
N THR A 625 6.96 -1.11 -18.55
CA THR A 625 7.27 -1.64 -17.21
C THR A 625 7.84 -3.06 -17.27
N GLY A 626 7.42 -3.90 -18.26
CA GLY A 626 8.01 -5.23 -18.47
C GLY A 626 9.46 -5.17 -18.96
N LEU A 627 9.74 -4.27 -19.91
CA LEU A 627 11.12 -4.05 -20.41
C LEU A 627 12.03 -3.51 -19.30
N TYR A 628 11.53 -2.55 -18.51
CA TYR A 628 12.25 -2.03 -17.36
C TYR A 628 12.55 -3.12 -16.33
N ALA A 629 11.54 -3.92 -15.96
CA ALA A 629 11.71 -5.01 -15.01
C ALA A 629 12.78 -6.01 -15.46
N GLY A 630 12.75 -6.46 -16.72
CA GLY A 630 13.76 -7.37 -17.24
C GLY A 630 15.18 -6.78 -17.24
N GLY A 631 15.29 -5.51 -17.64
CA GLY A 631 16.57 -4.79 -17.63
C GLY A 631 17.13 -4.61 -16.22
N LEU A 632 16.28 -4.30 -15.24
CA LEU A 632 16.68 -4.10 -13.84
C LEU A 632 17.02 -5.42 -13.15
N LEU A 633 16.26 -6.49 -13.41
CA LEU A 633 16.58 -7.83 -12.90
C LEU A 633 17.93 -8.32 -13.44
N ASN A 634 18.26 -8.03 -14.70
CA ASN A 634 19.60 -8.29 -15.23
C ASN A 634 20.68 -7.49 -14.49
N ALA A 635 20.40 -6.23 -14.13
CA ALA A 635 21.32 -5.42 -13.35
C ALA A 635 21.52 -5.98 -11.94
N PHE A 636 20.44 -6.47 -11.28
CA PHE A 636 20.54 -7.16 -9.97
C PHE A 636 21.46 -8.39 -10.08
N GLU A 637 21.25 -9.24 -11.07
CA GLU A 637 22.08 -10.43 -11.28
C GLU A 637 23.55 -10.06 -11.59
N ARG A 638 23.78 -8.98 -12.35
CA ARG A 638 25.15 -8.49 -12.59
C ARG A 638 25.80 -7.92 -11.33
N CYS A 639 24.99 -7.40 -10.39
CA CYS A 639 25.47 -6.82 -9.14
C CYS A 639 25.40 -7.77 -7.93
N GLY A 640 25.22 -9.08 -8.11
CA GLY A 640 25.08 -10.06 -7.04
C GLY A 640 26.24 -10.12 -6.03
N ASP A 641 27.41 -9.51 -6.34
CA ASP A 641 28.50 -9.32 -5.39
C ASP A 641 28.16 -8.28 -4.29
N VAL A 642 27.32 -7.31 -4.55
CA VAL A 642 26.96 -6.22 -3.64
C VAL A 642 25.46 -6.13 -3.33
N LEU A 643 24.59 -6.70 -4.15
CA LEU A 643 23.13 -6.67 -4.04
C LEU A 643 22.60 -8.08 -3.77
N GLU A 644 21.68 -8.21 -2.78
CA GLU A 644 21.20 -9.53 -2.34
C GLU A 644 19.67 -9.64 -2.37
N ILE A 645 18.91 -8.55 -2.10
CA ILE A 645 17.45 -8.60 -2.00
C ILE A 645 16.84 -7.58 -2.96
N GLY A 646 15.71 -7.95 -3.60
CA GLY A 646 14.85 -7.07 -4.37
C GLY A 646 13.40 -7.13 -3.86
N GLY A 647 12.63 -6.05 -4.05
CA GLY A 647 11.22 -5.98 -3.69
C GLY A 647 10.48 -4.95 -4.55
N PRO A 648 9.80 -5.36 -5.63
CA PRO A 648 9.05 -4.42 -6.44
C PRO A 648 7.77 -3.95 -5.73
N ALA A 649 7.37 -2.72 -5.98
CA ALA A 649 6.11 -2.11 -5.54
C ALA A 649 5.37 -1.54 -6.77
N LEU A 650 4.04 -1.61 -6.86
CA LEU A 650 3.11 -2.32 -6.00
C LEU A 650 3.08 -3.83 -6.30
N PHE A 651 2.79 -4.64 -5.31
CA PHE A 651 2.60 -6.08 -5.53
C PHE A 651 1.19 -6.40 -5.99
N LEU A 652 0.19 -6.15 -5.13
CA LEU A 652 -1.22 -6.38 -5.41
C LEU A 652 -2.00 -5.07 -5.35
N ARG A 653 -3.05 -4.94 -6.20
CA ARG A 653 -3.92 -3.77 -6.21
C ARG A 653 -5.32 -4.15 -6.66
N HIS A 654 -6.33 -3.76 -5.88
CA HIS A 654 -7.71 -3.82 -6.32
C HIS A 654 -7.99 -2.74 -7.38
N VAL A 655 -8.66 -3.09 -8.47
CA VAL A 655 -8.88 -2.18 -9.61
C VAL A 655 -9.78 -0.98 -9.30
N SER A 656 -10.48 -0.97 -8.15
CA SER A 656 -11.25 0.18 -7.69
C SER A 656 -10.39 1.33 -7.18
N ALA A 657 -9.12 1.08 -6.86
CA ALA A 657 -8.19 2.13 -6.46
C ALA A 657 -7.96 3.12 -7.61
N THR A 658 -7.96 4.42 -7.32
CA THR A 658 -7.86 5.47 -8.32
C THR A 658 -6.44 5.92 -8.58
N ASP A 659 -5.54 5.68 -7.64
CA ASP A 659 -4.15 6.07 -7.72
C ASP A 659 -3.22 4.86 -7.90
N TRP A 660 -2.02 5.11 -8.38
CA TRP A 660 -0.89 4.20 -8.47
C TRP A 660 -1.24 2.83 -9.06
N ASP A 661 -1.47 2.80 -10.37
CA ASP A 661 -2.06 1.65 -11.08
C ASP A 661 -1.02 0.63 -11.63
N ASN A 662 0.27 0.78 -11.31
CA ASN A 662 1.37 -0.03 -11.87
C ASN A 662 1.69 -1.31 -11.06
N ALA A 663 0.71 -1.93 -10.43
CA ALA A 663 0.89 -3.15 -9.65
C ALA A 663 1.22 -4.38 -10.53
N PHE A 664 1.93 -5.34 -9.95
CA PHE A 664 2.24 -6.65 -10.57
C PHE A 664 0.98 -7.50 -10.75
N VAL A 665 0.13 -7.58 -9.72
CA VAL A 665 -1.12 -8.31 -9.71
C VAL A 665 -2.26 -7.32 -9.55
N ASN A 666 -3.11 -7.20 -10.56
CA ASN A 666 -4.31 -6.38 -10.52
C ASN A 666 -5.54 -7.28 -10.44
N PHE A 667 -6.48 -6.99 -9.55
CA PHE A 667 -7.61 -7.86 -9.29
C PHE A 667 -8.90 -7.08 -8.99
N ASP A 668 -10.02 -7.75 -9.20
CA ASP A 668 -11.33 -7.35 -8.69
C ASP A 668 -11.87 -8.41 -7.71
N ASN A 669 -13.13 -8.34 -7.36
CA ASN A 669 -13.76 -9.30 -6.45
C ASN A 669 -13.91 -10.72 -7.04
N ARG A 670 -13.52 -10.98 -8.29
CA ARG A 670 -13.74 -12.24 -9.00
C ARG A 670 -12.51 -12.86 -9.60
N SER A 671 -11.62 -12.04 -10.12
CA SER A 671 -10.51 -12.47 -10.95
C SER A 671 -9.33 -11.51 -10.83
N TRP A 672 -8.23 -11.91 -11.41
CA TRP A 672 -7.03 -11.08 -11.48
C TRP A 672 -6.39 -11.18 -12.87
N TYR A 673 -5.50 -10.24 -13.16
CA TYR A 673 -4.63 -10.29 -14.32
C TYR A 673 -3.20 -9.86 -13.96
N PRO A 674 -2.19 -10.49 -14.60
CA PRO A 674 -0.80 -10.09 -14.45
C PRO A 674 -0.52 -8.81 -15.24
N ALA A 675 0.25 -7.88 -14.67
CA ALA A 675 0.81 -6.78 -15.44
C ALA A 675 2.07 -7.24 -16.21
N PRO A 676 2.60 -6.48 -17.18
CA PRO A 676 3.78 -6.88 -17.95
C PRO A 676 5.03 -7.15 -17.13
N ASN A 677 5.24 -6.41 -16.03
CA ASN A 677 6.33 -6.62 -15.08
C ASN A 677 6.22 -7.97 -14.34
N TYR A 678 5.01 -8.41 -13.98
CA TYR A 678 4.75 -9.74 -13.43
C TYR A 678 5.25 -10.83 -14.38
N ILE A 679 4.87 -10.76 -15.67
CA ILE A 679 5.19 -11.78 -16.67
C ILE A 679 6.70 -11.90 -16.85
N VAL A 680 7.39 -10.77 -16.92
CA VAL A 680 8.86 -10.78 -17.07
C VAL A 680 9.53 -11.29 -15.79
N MET A 681 9.10 -10.86 -14.62
CA MET A 681 9.67 -11.33 -13.35
C MET A 681 9.45 -12.84 -13.17
N GLN A 682 8.26 -13.35 -13.51
CA GLN A 682 7.98 -14.79 -13.51
C GLN A 682 8.95 -15.54 -14.43
N LEU A 683 9.11 -15.05 -15.66
CA LEU A 683 10.00 -15.66 -16.65
C LEU A 683 11.46 -15.68 -16.16
N TRP A 684 11.95 -14.58 -15.56
CA TRP A 684 13.30 -14.51 -14.99
C TRP A 684 13.46 -15.45 -13.79
N ARG A 685 12.46 -15.49 -12.89
CA ARG A 685 12.47 -16.33 -11.68
C ARG A 685 12.43 -17.82 -12.03
N GLU A 686 11.67 -18.22 -13.02
CA GLU A 686 11.63 -19.60 -13.52
C GLU A 686 12.98 -20.07 -14.06
N HIS A 687 13.79 -19.15 -14.56
CA HIS A 687 15.13 -19.41 -15.13
C HIS A 687 16.23 -18.83 -14.24
N TYR A 688 15.98 -18.76 -12.93
CA TYR A 688 17.00 -18.38 -11.97
C TYR A 688 18.14 -19.39 -11.93
N ALA A 689 19.36 -18.88 -11.89
CA ALA A 689 20.57 -19.67 -11.64
C ALA A 689 21.54 -18.85 -10.76
N PRO A 690 22.19 -19.51 -9.77
CA PRO A 690 22.90 -18.81 -8.71
C PRO A 690 24.27 -18.27 -9.10
N THR A 691 24.77 -18.58 -10.28
CA THR A 691 26.12 -18.19 -10.69
C THR A 691 26.07 -17.35 -11.95
N ARG A 692 26.52 -16.11 -11.88
CA ARG A 692 26.78 -15.30 -13.06
C ARG A 692 28.07 -15.74 -13.71
N VAL A 693 28.07 -15.94 -15.02
CA VAL A 693 29.24 -16.21 -15.82
C VAL A 693 29.61 -15.02 -16.70
N ASP A 694 30.83 -15.01 -17.19
CA ASP A 694 31.32 -13.95 -18.07
C ASP A 694 30.49 -13.87 -19.37
N LEU A 695 30.13 -12.65 -19.75
CA LEU A 695 29.44 -12.33 -21.00
C LEU A 695 30.20 -11.18 -21.66
N GLN A 696 30.93 -11.50 -22.73
CA GLN A 696 31.73 -10.54 -23.50
C GLN A 696 31.11 -10.27 -24.86
N GLY A 697 31.51 -9.17 -25.46
CA GLY A 697 31.07 -8.75 -26.78
C GLY A 697 30.35 -7.42 -26.77
N ASP A 698 30.01 -6.96 -27.95
CA ASP A 698 29.25 -5.71 -28.10
C ASP A 698 27.74 -5.98 -27.90
N ALA A 699 27.30 -5.80 -26.69
CA ALA A 699 25.87 -5.85 -26.32
C ALA A 699 25.16 -4.51 -26.57
N SER A 700 25.74 -3.60 -27.35
CA SER A 700 25.11 -2.31 -27.62
C SER A 700 23.69 -2.48 -28.17
N GLY A 701 22.73 -1.80 -27.54
CA GLY A 701 21.31 -1.87 -27.89
C GLY A 701 20.52 -3.03 -27.28
N ILE A 702 21.13 -3.92 -26.49
CA ILE A 702 20.42 -4.90 -25.64
C ILE A 702 20.93 -4.86 -24.19
N ASN A 703 20.09 -5.29 -23.25
CA ASN A 703 20.50 -5.50 -21.86
C ASN A 703 20.52 -7.00 -21.59
N ALA A 704 21.69 -7.59 -21.31
CA ALA A 704 21.81 -9.02 -21.19
C ALA A 704 22.69 -9.46 -20.00
N VAL A 705 22.43 -10.67 -19.50
CA VAL A 705 23.24 -11.36 -18.48
C VAL A 705 23.24 -12.85 -18.76
N ALA A 706 24.37 -13.50 -18.50
CA ALA A 706 24.52 -14.96 -18.60
C ALA A 706 24.67 -15.57 -17.20
N THR A 707 23.90 -16.63 -16.92
CA THR A 707 23.88 -17.29 -15.60
C THR A 707 23.92 -18.82 -15.77
N LYS A 708 24.50 -19.51 -14.78
CA LYS A 708 24.72 -20.94 -14.80
C LYS A 708 24.11 -21.60 -13.56
N SER A 709 23.43 -22.74 -13.75
CA SER A 709 22.88 -23.55 -12.67
C SER A 709 23.99 -24.13 -11.76
N GLU A 710 23.60 -24.47 -10.51
CA GLU A 710 24.53 -25.02 -9.51
C GLU A 710 25.21 -26.30 -9.94
N ASP A 711 24.51 -27.19 -10.64
CA ASP A 711 25.04 -28.44 -11.19
C ASP A 711 25.87 -28.25 -12.49
N GLY A 712 25.94 -26.98 -12.96
CA GLY A 712 26.67 -26.63 -14.20
C GLY A 712 26.01 -27.12 -15.49
N LYS A 713 24.85 -27.78 -15.43
CA LYS A 713 24.23 -28.42 -16.60
C LYS A 713 23.30 -27.47 -17.40
N ARG A 714 22.96 -26.31 -16.88
CA ARG A 714 22.14 -25.33 -17.57
C ARG A 714 22.86 -23.99 -17.62
N LEU A 715 22.74 -23.34 -18.76
CA LEU A 715 23.23 -22.00 -19.00
C LEU A 715 22.07 -21.18 -19.55
N TYR A 716 21.86 -19.99 -18.98
CA TYR A 716 20.82 -19.07 -19.39
C TYR A 716 21.41 -17.78 -19.90
N LEU A 717 20.86 -17.25 -21.00
CA LEU A 717 21.03 -15.86 -21.40
C LEU A 717 19.71 -15.17 -21.27
N LYS A 718 19.63 -14.20 -20.37
CA LYS A 718 18.47 -13.31 -20.19
C LYS A 718 18.77 -12.03 -20.93
N ALA A 719 17.93 -11.66 -21.89
CA ALA A 719 18.18 -10.54 -22.78
C ALA A 719 16.93 -9.68 -22.98
N VAL A 720 17.08 -8.36 -22.91
CA VAL A 720 16.05 -7.36 -23.19
C VAL A 720 16.52 -6.52 -24.38
N ASN A 721 15.71 -6.44 -25.42
CA ASN A 721 15.83 -5.48 -26.50
C ASN A 721 14.83 -4.33 -26.28
N PRO A 722 15.24 -3.19 -25.71
CA PRO A 722 14.35 -2.05 -25.50
C PRO A 722 14.18 -1.19 -26.76
N GLY A 723 14.95 -1.44 -27.83
CA GLY A 723 14.97 -0.67 -29.07
C GLY A 723 13.79 -0.96 -29.97
N ASP A 724 13.56 -0.07 -30.93
CA ASP A 724 12.47 -0.09 -31.91
C ASP A 724 12.75 -0.99 -33.13
N SER A 725 13.92 -1.60 -33.18
CA SER A 725 14.35 -2.50 -34.26
C SER A 725 14.76 -3.88 -33.70
N ALA A 726 14.57 -4.91 -34.51
CA ALA A 726 14.95 -6.26 -34.15
C ALA A 726 16.48 -6.42 -34.16
N ARG A 727 17.00 -7.29 -33.31
CA ARG A 727 18.43 -7.65 -33.20
C ARG A 727 18.61 -9.12 -33.49
N ASP A 728 19.49 -9.45 -34.38
CA ASP A 728 19.98 -10.82 -34.55
C ASP A 728 21.18 -11.04 -33.61
N VAL A 729 21.13 -12.10 -32.81
CA VAL A 729 22.16 -12.41 -31.81
C VAL A 729 22.90 -13.67 -32.17
N GLU A 730 24.22 -13.60 -32.15
CA GLU A 730 25.13 -14.72 -32.26
C GLU A 730 25.92 -14.87 -30.95
N TRP A 731 25.63 -15.94 -30.21
CA TRP A 731 26.23 -16.19 -28.91
C TRP A 731 27.15 -17.41 -28.98
N THR A 732 28.47 -17.20 -28.84
CA THR A 732 29.49 -18.23 -28.89
C THR A 732 29.85 -18.70 -27.49
N LEU A 733 29.94 -20.01 -27.30
CA LEU A 733 30.13 -20.65 -26.01
C LEU A 733 31.50 -21.35 -25.95
N ALA A 734 32.22 -21.15 -24.88
CA ALA A 734 33.36 -21.95 -24.51
C ALA A 734 33.03 -22.81 -23.28
N ASN A 735 33.59 -24.04 -23.26
CA ASN A 735 33.45 -24.99 -22.15
C ASN A 735 31.97 -25.38 -21.78
N PHE A 736 31.05 -25.31 -22.75
CA PHE A 736 29.66 -25.72 -22.58
C PHE A 736 29.17 -26.44 -23.85
N PRO A 737 29.24 -27.78 -23.91
CA PRO A 737 28.77 -28.55 -25.07
C PRO A 737 27.24 -28.62 -25.05
N VAL A 738 26.60 -27.87 -25.94
CA VAL A 738 25.12 -27.77 -26.00
C VAL A 738 24.53 -29.09 -26.49
N ALA A 739 23.58 -29.63 -25.74
CA ALA A 739 22.78 -30.79 -26.16
C ALA A 739 21.37 -30.33 -26.59
N GLU A 740 20.75 -29.41 -25.83
CA GLU A 740 19.43 -28.89 -26.08
C GLU A 740 19.44 -27.36 -25.91
N ALA A 741 18.59 -26.69 -26.68
CA ALA A 741 18.37 -25.24 -26.57
C ALA A 741 16.89 -24.93 -26.68
N GLY A 742 16.43 -23.96 -25.90
CA GLY A 742 15.08 -23.42 -25.94
C GLY A 742 15.09 -21.91 -25.69
N MET A 743 14.04 -21.26 -26.09
CA MET A 743 13.85 -19.82 -25.86
C MET A 743 12.39 -19.52 -25.45
N LYS A 744 12.22 -18.74 -24.40
CA LYS A 744 10.95 -18.10 -24.08
C LYS A 744 11.10 -16.60 -24.32
N ILE A 745 10.07 -16.00 -24.88
CA ILE A 745 10.10 -14.60 -25.29
C ILE A 745 8.76 -13.91 -25.01
N VAL A 746 8.82 -12.66 -24.60
CA VAL A 746 7.69 -11.73 -24.53
C VAL A 746 7.97 -10.58 -25.49
N ALA A 747 7.15 -10.43 -26.51
CA ALA A 747 7.37 -9.45 -27.57
C ALA A 747 6.04 -8.94 -28.14
N PRO A 748 5.30 -8.12 -27.41
CA PRO A 748 4.06 -7.54 -27.92
C PRO A 748 4.34 -6.51 -29.02
N ASP A 749 3.37 -6.25 -29.87
CA ASP A 749 3.50 -5.38 -31.05
C ASP A 749 3.72 -3.89 -30.72
N SER A 750 3.39 -3.45 -29.50
CA SER A 750 3.43 -2.05 -29.07
C SER A 750 3.93 -1.89 -27.66
N LEU A 751 4.65 -0.79 -27.40
CA LEU A 751 4.99 -0.34 -26.04
C LEU A 751 3.74 -0.05 -25.20
N LYS A 752 2.59 0.21 -25.81
CA LYS A 752 1.31 0.44 -25.13
C LYS A 752 0.52 -0.83 -24.81
N SER A 753 1.03 -2.00 -25.21
CA SER A 753 0.38 -3.28 -24.89
C SER A 753 0.35 -3.51 -23.38
N ARG A 754 -0.79 -3.94 -22.88
CA ARG A 754 -1.04 -4.21 -21.47
C ARG A 754 -2.15 -5.25 -21.29
N ASN A 755 -2.12 -5.95 -20.18
CA ASN A 755 -3.21 -6.82 -19.76
C ASN A 755 -4.30 -6.02 -19.02
N THR A 756 -5.51 -6.55 -19.04
CA THR A 756 -6.69 -5.99 -18.35
C THR A 756 -7.58 -7.13 -17.86
N LEU A 757 -8.59 -6.86 -17.04
CA LEU A 757 -9.60 -7.85 -16.67
C LEU A 757 -10.31 -8.44 -17.89
N GLY A 758 -10.57 -7.63 -18.92
CA GLY A 758 -11.22 -8.07 -20.18
C GLY A 758 -10.30 -8.84 -21.12
N ASP A 759 -8.99 -8.62 -21.04
CA ASP A 759 -7.97 -9.34 -21.81
C ASP A 759 -6.71 -9.58 -20.96
N PRO A 760 -6.72 -10.62 -20.11
CA PRO A 760 -5.63 -10.87 -19.18
C PRO A 760 -4.38 -11.48 -19.84
N ARG A 761 -4.38 -11.72 -21.14
CA ARG A 761 -3.31 -12.37 -21.91
C ARG A 761 -2.84 -11.60 -23.14
N ALA A 762 -3.19 -10.32 -23.26
CA ALA A 762 -2.73 -9.47 -24.37
C ALA A 762 -1.19 -9.39 -24.42
N VAL A 763 -0.54 -9.47 -23.27
CA VAL A 763 0.90 -9.62 -23.11
C VAL A 763 1.15 -10.97 -22.44
N GLY A 764 2.00 -11.80 -23.04
CA GLY A 764 2.34 -13.12 -22.53
C GLY A 764 3.62 -13.67 -23.13
N SER A 765 4.17 -14.71 -22.54
CA SER A 765 5.36 -15.40 -23.06
C SER A 765 4.98 -16.43 -24.15
N ALA A 766 5.84 -16.57 -25.12
CA ALA A 766 5.74 -17.56 -26.20
C ALA A 766 7.08 -18.28 -26.40
N ASP A 767 7.05 -19.40 -27.14
CA ASP A 767 8.27 -20.08 -27.56
C ASP A 767 8.95 -19.30 -28.70
N GLY A 768 10.26 -19.06 -28.55
CA GLY A 768 11.11 -18.46 -29.57
C GLY A 768 11.91 -19.52 -30.34
N LYS A 769 12.51 -19.09 -31.44
CA LYS A 769 13.39 -19.96 -32.24
C LYS A 769 14.85 -19.76 -31.86
N VAL A 770 15.58 -20.86 -31.71
CA VAL A 770 17.01 -20.89 -31.44
C VAL A 770 17.64 -21.88 -32.37
N ASP A 771 18.69 -21.48 -33.10
CA ASP A 771 19.50 -22.34 -33.95
C ASP A 771 20.85 -22.57 -33.27
N VAL A 772 21.25 -23.84 -33.16
CA VAL A 772 22.55 -24.25 -32.58
C VAL A 772 23.42 -24.89 -33.64
N SER A 773 24.63 -24.36 -33.79
CA SER A 773 25.65 -24.91 -34.67
C SER A 773 26.99 -24.99 -33.95
N GLY A 774 27.32 -26.18 -33.49
CA GLY A 774 28.51 -26.38 -32.65
C GLY A 774 28.46 -25.62 -31.34
N ALA A 775 29.38 -24.70 -31.15
CA ALA A 775 29.43 -23.82 -29.97
C ALA A 775 28.69 -22.48 -30.17
N THR A 776 28.00 -22.28 -31.29
CA THR A 776 27.34 -21.03 -31.61
C THR A 776 25.83 -21.19 -31.56
N VAL A 777 25.19 -20.28 -30.84
CA VAL A 777 23.75 -20.19 -30.65
C VAL A 777 23.25 -18.91 -31.34
N LYS A 778 22.27 -19.04 -32.23
CA LYS A 778 21.72 -17.92 -32.98
C LYS A 778 20.24 -17.78 -32.70
N PHE A 779 19.80 -16.56 -32.45
CA PHE A 779 18.38 -16.25 -32.21
C PHE A 779 18.09 -14.78 -32.57
N ARG A 780 16.82 -14.46 -32.65
CA ARG A 780 16.36 -13.11 -32.95
C ARG A 780 15.59 -12.53 -31.79
N LEU A 781 15.93 -11.31 -31.40
CA LEU A 781 15.17 -10.47 -30.46
C LEU A 781 14.36 -9.44 -31.26
N PRO A 782 13.03 -9.57 -31.37
CA PRO A 782 12.18 -8.54 -31.93
C PRO A 782 12.38 -7.18 -31.22
N ARG A 783 11.91 -6.11 -31.85
CA ARG A 783 11.83 -4.83 -31.16
C ARG A 783 11.02 -4.98 -29.85
N TRP A 784 11.40 -4.26 -28.82
CA TRP A 784 10.70 -4.22 -27.55
C TRP A 784 10.41 -5.62 -26.99
N SER A 785 11.44 -6.44 -26.90
CA SER A 785 11.28 -7.80 -26.42
C SER A 785 12.13 -8.11 -25.19
N ALA A 786 11.65 -9.07 -24.40
CA ALA A 786 12.37 -9.66 -23.28
C ALA A 786 12.38 -11.18 -23.45
N ALA A 787 13.55 -11.81 -23.34
CA ALA A 787 13.71 -13.23 -23.64
C ALA A 787 14.67 -13.92 -22.70
N VAL A 788 14.46 -15.22 -22.50
CA VAL A 788 15.41 -16.16 -21.88
C VAL A 788 15.72 -17.27 -22.84
N VAL A 789 17.01 -17.46 -23.15
CA VAL A 789 17.54 -18.62 -23.86
C VAL A 789 18.09 -19.60 -22.84
N GLU A 790 17.54 -20.80 -22.78
CA GLU A 790 18.00 -21.90 -21.95
C GLU A 790 18.82 -22.87 -22.80
N LEU A 791 20.00 -23.20 -22.32
CA LEU A 791 20.87 -24.23 -22.91
C LEU A 791 21.12 -25.33 -21.90
N ARG A 792 21.09 -26.57 -22.34
CA ARG A 792 21.45 -27.73 -21.52
C ARG A 792 22.67 -28.42 -22.12
N CYS A 793 23.60 -28.79 -21.26
CA CYS A 793 24.78 -29.56 -21.71
C CYS A 793 24.44 -31.04 -21.72
N ARG A 794 25.30 -31.79 -22.43
CA ARG A 794 25.25 -33.27 -22.51
C ARG A 794 25.52 -33.93 -21.16
#